data_0b1912b8c610faa7f4f19ac558698774
#
_entry.id   0b1912b8c610faa7f4f19ac558698774
#
_cell.length_a   1.000
_cell.length_b   1.000
_cell.length_c   1.000
_cell.angle_alpha   90.00
_cell.angle_beta   90.00
_cell.angle_gamma   90.00
#
_symmetry.space_group_name_H-M   'P 1'
#
loop_
_entity.id
_entity.type
_entity.pdbx_description
1 polymer ?
#
loop_
_entity_poly.entity_id
_entity_poly.type
_entity_poly.pdbx_seq_one_letter_code
_entity_poly.pdbx_strand_id
1 'polypeptide(L)'
;MLSFAEAARRAQQTLVLLCHAGAAARRMGVPRFPAFDLLELFAFVHPAKFCLPTPRGLAMALDLPQPAYGIGDEALSLMNAARALLASLKERGSDPEALAVANAMAEGKWEWGPSVAAALSATDVSGAAGLAVWRTLTEWSEQGPEPPSGHAPVEEDETRTRLATMLGAGAEPRPQQADYAAAVSAAFRPRALPEQPHLVLAEAGTGVGKTLGYIAPASLWAEKNEGPVWISTYTRNLQHQILGELDRLYPDPVDKERRVVLRKGRQNYLCLLNFEDAVSALPMRPGQAVALGLMARWASVTRDGDMIGGDFPGWLPDVIGRGASLGLTDRRGECIHSACPHYRRCFIEKSVRRARRARIVVANHALIMVQAALGGLEGGALPTRYVFDEGHHVFDAADSAFALALSGQETAELRRWLLGPQEGGRGRARGLRRRIEDLVAGDEEGAQAMGEALLAARILPGEGWAERIAAGRPEGVCEAFFTKLRQQVHARQVPEGAKAREAGYSLETATTPPVAGFIEAANALAGALEAIAAPLKRVAQRLMRRLQDEAADLDTATRHRIDAVVRGLERRAILELGGWRSMLLELAAERGQAFVDWLAVERVQGQEVDYAFHRHWLDPTHPFVEVVARDAHGVLVTSATLTDGSGDPLRDWEAAEARSGARHLEKPALRARVPSPFNYPAQTRILVVTDVKRNDLGQAAAAYRELFLAAGGGALGIFTAIARLKAVHELIAAPLETAGLPLLAQHVDGMDTATLVDIFRAEEDSCLLGTDAVRDGVDVPGRSLRLIVFDRVPWPRPDLLHKARRAAFGGARYDDMLTRLRLKQAFGRLVRRADDRGVFVLLDPLLPSRLTGAFPPGVAVERVGLKEAVAAVGAFLGAPSPTAAALTPHRFAAGPPSPASG
;
A
#
# COMPACT_ATOMS: atom_id res chain seq x y z
N MET A 1 -34.69 12.45 -13.07
CA MET A 1 -33.37 12.74 -12.51
C MET A 1 -33.50 13.86 -11.50
N LEU A 2 -32.79 13.78 -10.37
CA LEU A 2 -32.72 14.86 -9.38
C LEU A 2 -31.38 15.57 -9.53
N SER A 3 -31.34 16.88 -9.27
CA SER A 3 -30.07 17.58 -9.07
C SER A 3 -29.38 17.06 -7.79
N PHE A 4 -28.06 17.19 -7.67
CA PHE A 4 -27.33 16.81 -6.46
C PHE A 4 -27.90 17.47 -5.20
N ALA A 5 -28.27 18.76 -5.27
CA ALA A 5 -28.87 19.48 -4.16
C ALA A 5 -30.25 18.94 -3.75
N GLU A 6 -31.02 18.45 -4.70
CA GLU A 6 -32.34 17.86 -4.43
C GLU A 6 -32.22 16.44 -3.94
N ALA A 7 -31.28 15.65 -4.49
CA ALA A 7 -30.93 14.33 -4.00
C ALA A 7 -30.43 14.39 -2.54
N ALA A 8 -29.57 15.36 -2.22
CA ALA A 8 -29.07 15.59 -0.87
C ALA A 8 -30.20 15.93 0.12
N ARG A 9 -31.16 16.77 -0.26
CA ARG A 9 -32.33 17.09 0.57
C ARG A 9 -33.21 15.86 0.82
N ARG A 10 -33.47 15.04 -0.21
CA ARG A 10 -34.27 13.81 -0.08
C ARG A 10 -33.59 12.78 0.79
N ALA A 11 -32.29 12.57 0.59
CA ALA A 11 -31.50 11.62 1.37
C ALA A 11 -31.47 11.94 2.88
N GLN A 12 -31.62 13.21 3.25
CA GLN A 12 -31.72 13.64 4.64
C GLN A 12 -33.14 13.49 5.24
N GLN A 13 -34.17 13.35 4.40
CA GLN A 13 -35.57 13.29 4.83
C GLN A 13 -36.18 11.91 4.78
N THR A 14 -35.67 11.02 3.95
CA THR A 14 -36.20 9.67 3.72
C THR A 14 -35.09 8.66 3.64
N LEU A 15 -35.34 7.45 4.15
CA LEU A 15 -34.43 6.31 3.96
C LEU A 15 -34.39 5.94 2.48
N VAL A 16 -33.20 5.92 1.93
CA VAL A 16 -32.96 5.60 0.52
C VAL A 16 -32.14 4.31 0.41
N LEU A 17 -32.38 3.55 -0.66
CA LEU A 17 -31.57 2.40 -1.02
C LEU A 17 -30.42 2.86 -1.91
N LEU A 18 -29.18 2.57 -1.50
CA LEU A 18 -27.97 2.98 -2.20
C LEU A 18 -26.98 1.82 -2.29
N CYS A 19 -26.09 1.87 -3.29
CA CYS A 19 -25.00 0.93 -3.38
C CYS A 19 -23.96 1.21 -2.29
N HIS A 20 -23.55 2.48 -2.14
CA HIS A 20 -22.51 2.92 -1.21
C HIS A 20 -22.85 4.31 -0.65
N ALA A 21 -23.42 4.35 0.54
CA ALA A 21 -23.91 5.58 1.16
C ALA A 21 -22.80 6.60 1.44
N GLY A 22 -21.63 6.14 1.86
CA GLY A 22 -20.48 7.00 2.13
C GLY A 22 -19.94 7.70 0.88
N ALA A 23 -19.87 7.03 -0.25
CA ALA A 23 -19.44 7.62 -1.53
C ALA A 23 -20.50 8.62 -2.04
N ALA A 24 -21.78 8.26 -1.94
CA ALA A 24 -22.89 9.14 -2.34
C ALA A 24 -22.91 10.43 -1.51
N ALA A 25 -22.74 10.35 -0.19
CA ALA A 25 -22.68 11.51 0.69
C ALA A 25 -21.54 12.46 0.30
N ARG A 26 -20.36 11.93 -0.01
CA ARG A 26 -19.21 12.75 -0.47
C ARG A 26 -19.46 13.43 -1.81
N ARG A 27 -20.02 12.71 -2.79
CA ARG A 27 -20.37 13.32 -4.10
C ARG A 27 -21.38 14.43 -3.97
N MET A 28 -22.34 14.30 -3.03
CA MET A 28 -23.36 15.33 -2.76
C MET A 28 -22.87 16.45 -1.84
N GLY A 29 -21.66 16.35 -1.26
CA GLY A 29 -21.12 17.35 -0.32
C GLY A 29 -21.89 17.44 1.00
N VAL A 30 -22.51 16.36 1.46
CA VAL A 30 -23.29 16.31 2.71
C VAL A 30 -22.69 15.36 3.74
N PRO A 31 -23.00 15.54 5.05
CA PRO A 31 -22.66 14.55 6.07
C PRO A 31 -23.31 13.20 5.78
N ARG A 32 -22.71 12.13 6.36
CA ARG A 32 -23.27 10.79 6.26
C ARG A 32 -24.72 10.78 6.83
N PHE A 33 -25.61 10.13 6.12
CA PHE A 33 -27.03 10.03 6.45
C PHE A 33 -27.47 8.56 6.52
N PRO A 34 -28.56 8.22 7.28
CA PRO A 34 -29.14 6.90 7.32
C PRO A 34 -29.62 6.43 5.95
N ALA A 35 -29.25 5.21 5.55
CA ALA A 35 -29.64 4.63 4.28
C ALA A 35 -29.62 3.09 4.34
N PHE A 36 -30.37 2.45 3.47
CA PHE A 36 -30.20 1.05 3.16
C PHE A 36 -28.99 0.88 2.25
N ASP A 37 -27.77 0.79 2.86
CA ASP A 37 -26.52 0.60 2.15
C ASP A 37 -26.37 -0.88 1.78
N LEU A 38 -26.34 -1.17 0.46
CA LEU A 38 -26.25 -2.55 -0.03
C LEU A 38 -24.91 -3.21 0.21
N LEU A 39 -23.83 -2.43 0.31
CA LEU A 39 -22.53 -3.01 0.67
C LEU A 39 -22.47 -3.47 2.10
N GLU A 40 -23.17 -2.78 3.03
CA GLU A 40 -23.34 -3.28 4.41
C GLU A 40 -24.09 -4.62 4.42
N LEU A 41 -25.20 -4.72 3.68
CA LEU A 41 -25.96 -5.95 3.58
C LEU A 41 -25.13 -7.06 2.89
N PHE A 42 -24.41 -6.75 1.83
CA PHE A 42 -23.55 -7.70 1.12
C PHE A 42 -22.43 -8.23 2.04
N ALA A 43 -21.75 -7.33 2.78
CA ALA A 43 -20.69 -7.72 3.72
C ALA A 43 -21.25 -8.60 4.87
N PHE A 44 -22.47 -8.38 5.28
CA PHE A 44 -23.11 -9.22 6.28
C PHE A 44 -23.46 -10.62 5.74
N VAL A 45 -24.03 -10.69 4.55
CA VAL A 45 -24.51 -11.94 3.92
C VAL A 45 -23.36 -12.78 3.37
N HIS A 46 -22.39 -12.12 2.72
CA HIS A 46 -21.21 -12.73 2.10
C HIS A 46 -19.91 -12.16 2.66
N PRO A 47 -19.64 -12.35 3.96
CA PRO A 47 -18.37 -11.90 4.54
C PRO A 47 -17.21 -12.58 3.83
N ALA A 48 -16.11 -11.86 3.64
CA ALA A 48 -14.93 -12.33 2.91
C ALA A 48 -15.13 -12.64 1.39
N LYS A 49 -16.26 -12.26 0.80
CA LYS A 49 -16.46 -12.28 -0.66
C LYS A 49 -16.28 -10.87 -1.21
N PHE A 50 -15.45 -10.73 -2.25
CA PHE A 50 -15.27 -9.47 -2.94
C PHE A 50 -16.42 -9.20 -3.91
N CYS A 51 -16.88 -7.96 -4.00
CA CYS A 51 -17.67 -7.44 -5.11
C CYS A 51 -17.15 -6.03 -5.44
N LEU A 52 -17.36 -5.60 -6.68
CA LEU A 52 -17.15 -4.20 -7.02
C LEU A 52 -18.27 -3.37 -6.38
N PRO A 53 -17.96 -2.21 -5.78
CA PRO A 53 -18.93 -1.37 -5.09
C PRO A 53 -19.77 -0.52 -6.08
N THR A 54 -20.32 -1.18 -7.10
CA THR A 54 -21.18 -0.58 -8.12
C THR A 54 -22.44 -1.45 -8.33
N PRO A 55 -23.55 -0.91 -8.87
CA PRO A 55 -24.74 -1.70 -9.17
C PRO A 55 -24.45 -2.92 -10.06
N ARG A 56 -23.58 -2.77 -11.06
CA ARG A 56 -23.14 -3.85 -11.94
C ARG A 56 -22.27 -4.88 -11.21
N GLY A 57 -21.35 -4.41 -10.37
CA GLY A 57 -20.49 -5.27 -9.56
C GLY A 57 -21.26 -6.11 -8.56
N LEU A 58 -22.29 -5.56 -7.93
CA LEU A 58 -23.21 -6.30 -7.07
C LEU A 58 -24.01 -7.35 -7.87
N ALA A 59 -24.57 -6.96 -9.03
CA ALA A 59 -25.29 -7.89 -9.89
C ALA A 59 -24.40 -9.06 -10.32
N MET A 60 -23.18 -8.78 -10.73
CA MET A 60 -22.19 -9.80 -11.12
C MET A 60 -21.84 -10.73 -9.96
N ALA A 61 -21.60 -10.19 -8.76
CA ALA A 61 -21.24 -10.97 -7.59
C ALA A 61 -22.39 -11.87 -7.06
N LEU A 62 -23.63 -11.54 -7.43
CA LEU A 62 -24.85 -12.25 -7.04
C LEU A 62 -25.45 -13.08 -8.19
N ASP A 63 -24.75 -13.21 -9.31
CA ASP A 63 -25.20 -13.92 -10.53
C ASP A 63 -26.56 -13.40 -11.06
N LEU A 64 -26.80 -12.08 -10.92
CA LEU A 64 -27.99 -11.40 -11.40
C LEU A 64 -27.75 -10.79 -12.79
N PRO A 65 -28.83 -10.56 -13.58
CA PRO A 65 -28.72 -9.83 -14.83
C PRO A 65 -28.07 -8.46 -14.63
N GLN A 66 -27.04 -8.18 -15.42
CA GLN A 66 -26.33 -6.90 -15.34
C GLN A 66 -27.21 -5.78 -15.90
N PRO A 67 -27.28 -4.62 -15.19
CA PRO A 67 -28.04 -3.48 -15.69
C PRO A 67 -27.42 -2.92 -16.96
N ALA A 68 -28.27 -2.44 -17.88
CA ALA A 68 -27.82 -1.57 -18.95
C ALA A 68 -27.32 -0.25 -18.37
N TYR A 69 -26.57 0.53 -19.18
CA TYR A 69 -26.12 1.85 -18.76
C TYR A 69 -27.32 2.81 -18.71
N GLY A 70 -27.84 3.02 -17.52
CA GLY A 70 -28.96 3.94 -17.27
C GLY A 70 -29.45 3.90 -15.84
N ILE A 71 -29.74 5.09 -15.28
CA ILE A 71 -30.11 5.27 -13.86
C ILE A 71 -31.31 4.41 -13.44
N GLY A 72 -32.27 4.19 -14.36
CA GLY A 72 -33.45 3.35 -14.09
C GLY A 72 -33.10 1.86 -13.93
N ASP A 73 -32.26 1.34 -14.81
CA ASP A 73 -31.83 -0.04 -14.79
C ASP A 73 -30.92 -0.33 -13.61
N GLU A 74 -30.05 0.60 -13.27
CA GLU A 74 -29.19 0.52 -12.09
C GLU A 74 -30.02 0.53 -10.79
N ALA A 75 -31.04 1.40 -10.67
CA ALA A 75 -31.92 1.43 -9.53
C ALA A 75 -32.71 0.11 -9.37
N LEU A 76 -33.20 -0.46 -10.46
CA LEU A 76 -33.85 -1.78 -10.45
C LEU A 76 -32.88 -2.89 -10.06
N SER A 77 -31.65 -2.83 -10.54
CA SER A 77 -30.59 -3.77 -10.17
C SER A 77 -30.28 -3.75 -8.68
N LEU A 78 -30.21 -2.58 -8.04
CA LEU A 78 -30.05 -2.46 -6.59
C LEU A 78 -31.21 -3.08 -5.82
N MET A 79 -32.45 -2.89 -6.28
CA MET A 79 -33.61 -3.54 -5.65
C MET A 79 -33.54 -5.08 -5.77
N ASN A 80 -33.13 -5.59 -6.92
CA ASN A 80 -32.99 -7.02 -7.15
C ASN A 80 -31.83 -7.59 -6.30
N ALA A 81 -30.72 -6.89 -6.17
CA ALA A 81 -29.62 -7.28 -5.30
C ALA A 81 -30.06 -7.35 -3.81
N ALA A 82 -30.82 -6.37 -3.34
CA ALA A 82 -31.37 -6.40 -1.98
C ALA A 82 -32.23 -7.64 -1.74
N ARG A 83 -33.14 -7.94 -2.68
CA ARG A 83 -34.02 -9.12 -2.60
C ARG A 83 -33.23 -10.43 -2.64
N ALA A 84 -32.24 -10.55 -3.50
CA ALA A 84 -31.40 -11.73 -3.61
C ALA A 84 -30.59 -11.97 -2.33
N LEU A 85 -30.01 -10.92 -1.73
CA LEU A 85 -29.29 -11.03 -0.47
C LEU A 85 -30.19 -11.50 0.68
N LEU A 86 -31.38 -10.92 0.82
CA LEU A 86 -32.33 -11.34 1.86
C LEU A 86 -32.87 -12.75 1.62
N ALA A 87 -33.09 -13.14 0.37
CA ALA A 87 -33.47 -14.49 -0.01
C ALA A 87 -32.38 -15.52 0.34
N SER A 88 -31.12 -15.20 0.07
CA SER A 88 -29.97 -16.03 0.43
C SER A 88 -29.88 -16.27 1.95
N LEU A 89 -30.17 -15.27 2.78
CA LEU A 89 -30.25 -15.47 4.22
C LEU A 89 -31.38 -16.44 4.62
N LYS A 90 -32.54 -16.28 3.99
CA LYS A 90 -33.70 -17.15 4.27
C LYS A 90 -33.43 -18.59 3.85
N GLU A 91 -32.76 -18.81 2.74
CA GLU A 91 -32.37 -20.14 2.23
C GLU A 91 -31.34 -20.85 3.13
N ARG A 92 -30.43 -20.11 3.74
CA ARG A 92 -29.47 -20.66 4.72
C ARG A 92 -30.14 -21.17 5.99
N GLY A 93 -31.33 -20.68 6.27
CA GLY A 93 -32.08 -21.08 7.44
C GLY A 93 -31.62 -20.44 8.75
N SER A 94 -31.83 -21.11 9.87
CA SER A 94 -31.46 -20.60 11.19
C SER A 94 -29.95 -20.56 11.38
N ASP A 95 -29.39 -19.34 11.50
CA ASP A 95 -28.01 -19.05 11.88
C ASP A 95 -28.01 -18.20 13.17
N PRO A 96 -27.93 -18.82 14.36
CA PRO A 96 -28.01 -18.09 15.62
C PRO A 96 -26.87 -17.09 15.81
N GLU A 97 -25.68 -17.39 15.30
CA GLU A 97 -24.50 -16.47 15.38
C GLU A 97 -24.74 -15.24 14.52
N ALA A 98 -25.19 -15.43 13.29
CA ALA A 98 -25.53 -14.30 12.41
C ALA A 98 -26.67 -13.46 12.97
N LEU A 99 -27.70 -14.08 13.56
CA LEU A 99 -28.81 -13.37 14.19
C LEU A 99 -28.33 -12.54 15.39
N ALA A 100 -27.46 -13.10 16.25
CA ALA A 100 -26.91 -12.38 17.37
C ALA A 100 -26.11 -11.15 16.91
N VAL A 101 -25.32 -11.27 15.83
CA VAL A 101 -24.62 -10.14 15.22
C VAL A 101 -25.61 -9.11 14.67
N ALA A 102 -26.66 -9.54 13.96
CA ALA A 102 -27.69 -8.66 13.40
C ALA A 102 -28.42 -7.87 14.49
N ASN A 103 -28.76 -8.52 15.62
CA ASN A 103 -29.40 -7.88 16.76
C ASN A 103 -28.49 -6.80 17.37
N ALA A 104 -27.20 -7.09 17.58
CA ALA A 104 -26.24 -6.12 18.07
C ALA A 104 -26.07 -4.92 17.12
N MET A 105 -26.10 -5.17 15.81
CA MET A 105 -26.05 -4.12 14.79
C MET A 105 -27.34 -3.27 14.78
N ALA A 106 -28.51 -3.91 14.97
CA ALA A 106 -29.80 -3.23 15.04
C ALA A 106 -29.90 -2.31 16.26
N GLU A 107 -29.38 -2.73 17.42
CA GLU A 107 -29.23 -1.85 18.61
C GLU A 107 -28.37 -0.63 18.29
N GLY A 108 -27.37 -0.76 17.39
CA GLY A 108 -26.58 0.33 16.84
C GLY A 108 -27.23 1.10 15.69
N LYS A 109 -28.54 0.92 15.47
CA LYS A 109 -29.33 1.59 14.42
C LYS A 109 -28.93 1.18 12.99
N TRP A 110 -28.66 -0.10 12.77
CA TRP A 110 -28.48 -0.63 11.44
C TRP A 110 -29.82 -0.74 10.71
N GLU A 111 -29.98 -0.04 9.61
CA GLU A 111 -31.27 0.05 8.89
C GLU A 111 -31.76 -1.32 8.36
N TRP A 112 -30.82 -2.20 7.97
CA TRP A 112 -31.12 -3.56 7.54
C TRP A 112 -31.50 -4.52 8.67
N GLY A 113 -31.22 -4.17 9.94
CA GLY A 113 -31.37 -5.06 11.10
C GLY A 113 -32.74 -5.78 11.16
N PRO A 114 -33.88 -5.08 11.09
CA PRO A 114 -35.19 -5.72 11.12
C PRO A 114 -35.43 -6.70 9.97
N SER A 115 -35.01 -6.34 8.76
CA SER A 115 -35.17 -7.16 7.55
C SER A 115 -34.32 -8.43 7.61
N VAL A 116 -33.09 -8.30 8.11
CA VAL A 116 -32.15 -9.43 8.27
C VAL A 116 -32.64 -10.37 9.38
N ALA A 117 -33.05 -9.85 10.51
CA ALA A 117 -33.59 -10.65 11.60
C ALA A 117 -34.83 -11.44 11.14
N ALA A 118 -35.74 -10.81 10.38
CA ALA A 118 -36.91 -11.48 9.81
C ALA A 118 -36.52 -12.59 8.80
N ALA A 119 -35.45 -12.39 8.01
CA ALA A 119 -34.97 -13.38 7.05
C ALA A 119 -34.32 -14.60 7.71
N LEU A 120 -33.66 -14.45 8.85
CA LEU A 120 -32.97 -15.52 9.58
C LEU A 120 -33.92 -16.40 10.42
N SER A 121 -35.20 -15.99 10.62
CA SER A 121 -36.29 -16.78 11.22
C SER A 121 -35.94 -17.52 12.54
N ALA A 122 -35.04 -17.00 13.36
CA ALA A 122 -34.59 -17.66 14.59
C ALA A 122 -35.19 -17.00 15.83
N THR A 123 -35.37 -17.79 16.86
CA THR A 123 -35.84 -17.36 18.18
C THR A 123 -34.72 -16.63 18.94
N ASP A 124 -35.15 -15.69 19.76
CA ASP A 124 -34.42 -14.71 20.55
C ASP A 124 -33.01 -15.16 21.03
N VAL A 125 -31.95 -14.52 20.49
CA VAL A 125 -30.55 -14.72 20.89
C VAL A 125 -29.96 -13.37 21.30
N SER A 126 -29.31 -13.31 22.46
CA SER A 126 -28.66 -12.10 22.96
C SER A 126 -27.58 -11.56 21.97
N GLY A 127 -27.75 -10.30 21.54
CA GLY A 127 -26.92 -9.68 20.54
C GLY A 127 -25.41 -9.61 20.86
N ALA A 128 -25.04 -9.37 22.11
CA ALA A 128 -23.63 -9.21 22.52
C ALA A 128 -22.78 -10.48 22.37
N ALA A 129 -23.40 -11.68 22.46
CA ALA A 129 -22.67 -12.95 22.35
C ALA A 129 -22.13 -13.22 20.94
N GLY A 130 -22.80 -12.75 19.88
CA GLY A 130 -22.42 -12.97 18.49
C GLY A 130 -21.14 -12.21 18.06
N LEU A 131 -20.78 -11.16 18.78
CA LEU A 131 -19.57 -10.38 18.47
C LEU A 131 -18.30 -10.99 19.05
N ALA A 132 -18.38 -12.02 19.90
CA ALA A 132 -17.23 -12.66 20.54
C ALA A 132 -16.56 -13.70 19.63
N VAL A 133 -16.37 -13.38 18.38
CA VAL A 133 -15.86 -14.26 17.31
C VAL A 133 -14.52 -14.93 17.65
N TRP A 134 -13.68 -14.31 18.47
CA TRP A 134 -12.40 -14.88 18.91
C TRP A 134 -12.56 -16.22 19.67
N ARG A 135 -13.75 -16.56 20.14
CA ARG A 135 -14.03 -17.83 20.84
C ARG A 135 -14.13 -19.01 19.88
N THR A 136 -14.50 -18.76 18.63
CA THR A 136 -14.74 -19.81 17.61
C THR A 136 -13.57 -20.01 16.66
N LEU A 137 -12.57 -19.10 16.65
CA LEU A 137 -11.41 -19.20 15.78
C LEU A 137 -10.52 -20.39 16.18
N THR A 138 -9.97 -21.07 15.16
CA THR A 138 -9.04 -22.19 15.34
C THR A 138 -7.71 -21.74 15.93
N GLU A 139 -7.16 -22.53 16.84
CA GLU A 139 -5.85 -22.31 17.42
C GLU A 139 -4.75 -22.85 16.51
N TRP A 140 -3.64 -22.10 16.41
CA TRP A 140 -2.42 -22.62 15.79
C TRP A 140 -1.64 -23.50 16.81
N SER A 141 -0.90 -24.49 16.31
CA SER A 141 -0.05 -25.35 17.14
C SER A 141 1.41 -24.92 17.10
N GLU A 142 2.11 -25.08 18.22
CA GLU A 142 3.56 -24.89 18.26
C GLU A 142 4.27 -26.04 17.52
N GLN A 143 5.35 -25.65 16.85
CA GLN A 143 6.20 -26.61 16.13
C GLN A 143 7.67 -26.20 16.33
N GLY A 144 8.60 -27.14 16.27
CA GLY A 144 10.04 -26.92 16.45
C GLY A 144 10.63 -25.99 15.37
N PRO A 145 11.83 -25.41 15.59
CA PRO A 145 12.53 -24.61 14.60
C PRO A 145 12.92 -25.47 13.37
N GLU A 146 12.91 -24.86 12.19
CA GLU A 146 13.40 -25.47 10.97
C GLU A 146 14.94 -25.50 10.98
N PRO A 147 15.58 -26.52 10.36
CA PRO A 147 17.02 -26.53 10.17
C PRO A 147 17.46 -25.39 9.24
N PRO A 148 18.72 -24.93 9.31
CA PRO A 148 19.22 -23.93 8.37
C PRO A 148 19.15 -24.45 6.93
N SER A 149 18.83 -23.55 6.00
CA SER A 149 18.74 -23.89 4.57
C SER A 149 20.09 -24.30 3.98
N GLY A 150 20.05 -25.21 2.99
CA GLY A 150 21.19 -25.54 2.17
C GLY A 150 21.61 -24.43 1.21
N HIS A 151 22.67 -24.68 0.42
CA HIS A 151 23.21 -23.72 -0.55
C HIS A 151 23.47 -24.31 -1.94
N ALA A 152 22.82 -25.45 -2.28
CA ALA A 152 22.92 -26.06 -3.60
C ALA A 152 22.51 -25.03 -4.70
N PRO A 153 23.29 -24.90 -5.78
CA PRO A 153 23.03 -23.97 -6.86
C PRO A 153 21.80 -24.38 -7.68
N VAL A 154 21.21 -23.40 -8.35
CA VAL A 154 20.22 -23.62 -9.41
C VAL A 154 20.88 -23.31 -10.74
N GLU A 155 20.88 -24.31 -11.64
CA GLU A 155 21.48 -24.17 -12.96
C GLU A 155 20.47 -23.65 -14.00
N GLU A 156 20.99 -23.10 -15.09
CA GLU A 156 20.15 -22.49 -16.14
C GLU A 156 19.22 -23.49 -16.81
N ASP A 157 19.70 -24.70 -17.10
CA ASP A 157 18.90 -25.74 -17.74
C ASP A 157 17.79 -26.28 -16.84
N GLU A 158 18.06 -26.40 -15.53
CA GLU A 158 17.02 -26.76 -14.55
C GLU A 158 15.94 -25.68 -14.49
N THR A 159 16.36 -24.40 -14.56
CA THR A 159 15.45 -23.26 -14.57
C THR A 159 14.56 -23.26 -15.80
N ARG A 160 15.13 -23.49 -17.00
CA ARG A 160 14.37 -23.61 -18.25
C ARG A 160 13.36 -24.75 -18.20
N THR A 161 13.77 -25.91 -17.66
CA THR A 161 12.91 -27.08 -17.50
C THR A 161 11.77 -26.81 -16.52
N ARG A 162 12.04 -26.19 -15.39
CA ARG A 162 11.01 -25.78 -14.41
C ARG A 162 10.02 -24.82 -15.02
N LEU A 163 10.50 -23.79 -15.73
CA LEU A 163 9.65 -22.82 -16.42
C LEU A 163 8.72 -23.49 -17.44
N ALA A 164 9.25 -24.39 -18.25
CA ALA A 164 8.46 -25.15 -19.23
C ALA A 164 7.36 -25.98 -18.55
N THR A 165 7.67 -26.62 -17.42
CA THR A 165 6.69 -27.37 -16.61
C THR A 165 5.58 -26.47 -16.08
N MET A 166 5.92 -25.29 -15.57
CA MET A 166 4.95 -24.30 -15.03
C MET A 166 4.03 -23.72 -16.12
N LEU A 167 4.55 -23.55 -17.32
CA LEU A 167 3.78 -23.05 -18.47
C LEU A 167 2.81 -24.10 -19.02
N GLY A 168 3.16 -25.38 -18.95
CA GLY A 168 2.35 -26.49 -19.47
C GLY A 168 2.47 -26.69 -20.99
N ALA A 169 1.99 -27.83 -21.49
CA ALA A 169 2.21 -28.29 -22.87
C ALA A 169 1.50 -27.45 -23.97
N GLY A 170 0.55 -26.57 -23.61
CA GLY A 170 -0.19 -25.74 -24.55
C GLY A 170 0.23 -24.27 -24.58
N ALA A 171 1.28 -23.90 -23.84
CA ALA A 171 1.70 -22.52 -23.76
C ALA A 171 2.43 -22.05 -25.01
N GLU A 172 2.15 -20.81 -25.43
CA GLU A 172 2.86 -20.14 -26.51
C GLU A 172 4.37 -20.04 -26.17
N PRO A 173 5.28 -20.53 -27.04
CA PRO A 173 6.71 -20.43 -26.79
C PRO A 173 7.17 -18.98 -26.74
N ARG A 174 7.77 -18.58 -25.64
CA ARG A 174 8.35 -17.26 -25.44
C ARG A 174 9.85 -17.37 -25.12
N PRO A 175 10.72 -17.40 -26.14
CA PRO A 175 12.16 -17.55 -25.93
C PRO A 175 12.71 -16.47 -24.99
N GLN A 176 12.19 -15.24 -25.07
CA GLN A 176 12.58 -14.14 -24.18
C GLN A 176 12.33 -14.47 -22.71
N GLN A 177 11.25 -15.17 -22.38
CA GLN A 177 10.94 -15.58 -21.01
C GLN A 177 11.93 -16.63 -20.49
N ALA A 178 12.30 -17.60 -21.36
CA ALA A 178 13.26 -18.62 -21.03
C ALA A 178 14.69 -18.04 -20.85
N ASP A 179 15.07 -17.08 -21.69
CA ASP A 179 16.36 -16.37 -21.59
C ASP A 179 16.41 -15.51 -20.32
N TYR A 180 15.30 -14.83 -20.00
CA TYR A 180 15.19 -14.10 -18.73
C TYR A 180 15.32 -15.03 -17.53
N ALA A 181 14.59 -16.15 -17.49
CA ALA A 181 14.65 -17.09 -16.38
C ALA A 181 16.06 -17.68 -16.19
N ALA A 182 16.75 -18.03 -17.28
CA ALA A 182 18.14 -18.49 -17.24
C ALA A 182 19.08 -17.40 -16.68
N ALA A 183 18.98 -16.15 -17.16
CA ALA A 183 19.83 -15.06 -16.71
C ALA A 183 19.66 -14.77 -15.21
N VAL A 184 18.43 -14.81 -14.68
CA VAL A 184 18.18 -14.50 -13.27
C VAL A 184 18.50 -15.67 -12.33
N SER A 185 18.73 -16.88 -12.83
CA SER A 185 19.17 -18.05 -12.03
C SER A 185 20.48 -17.78 -11.31
N ALA A 186 21.32 -16.89 -11.82
CA ALA A 186 22.58 -16.49 -11.21
C ALA A 186 22.43 -15.94 -9.77
N ALA A 187 21.27 -15.33 -9.42
CA ALA A 187 20.98 -14.90 -8.07
C ALA A 187 20.78 -16.07 -7.07
N PHE A 188 20.62 -17.29 -7.56
CA PHE A 188 20.38 -18.48 -6.77
C PHE A 188 21.60 -19.38 -6.64
N ARG A 189 22.77 -18.89 -7.03
CA ARG A 189 24.08 -19.55 -6.80
C ARG A 189 24.62 -19.19 -5.41
N PRO A 190 25.37 -20.07 -4.74
CA PRO A 190 26.01 -19.74 -3.48
C PRO A 190 27.07 -18.66 -3.67
N ARG A 191 27.17 -17.71 -2.75
CA ARG A 191 28.27 -16.71 -2.76
C ARG A 191 29.61 -17.40 -2.47
N ALA A 192 30.63 -16.95 -3.14
CA ALA A 192 31.99 -17.52 -2.94
C ALA A 192 32.65 -16.94 -1.69
N LEU A 193 32.44 -15.68 -1.38
CA LEU A 193 32.99 -14.99 -0.21
C LEU A 193 31.86 -14.34 0.60
N PRO A 194 32.02 -14.22 1.92
CA PRO A 194 31.15 -13.41 2.76
C PRO A 194 31.05 -11.98 2.20
N GLU A 195 29.90 -11.34 2.40
CA GLU A 195 29.63 -9.97 1.95
C GLU A 195 29.70 -9.70 0.43
N GLN A 196 29.92 -10.73 -0.40
CA GLN A 196 29.92 -10.64 -1.85
C GLN A 196 28.76 -11.40 -2.50
N PRO A 197 27.52 -10.90 -2.37
CA PRO A 197 26.35 -11.55 -2.94
C PRO A 197 26.39 -11.58 -4.46
N HIS A 198 25.64 -12.50 -5.07
CA HIS A 198 25.29 -12.41 -6.48
C HIS A 198 24.17 -11.41 -6.65
N LEU A 199 24.50 -10.14 -6.91
CA LEU A 199 23.49 -9.14 -7.28
C LEU A 199 23.24 -9.21 -8.79
N VAL A 200 21.99 -9.46 -9.17
CA VAL A 200 21.54 -9.52 -10.57
C VAL A 200 20.58 -8.36 -10.82
N LEU A 201 20.89 -7.50 -11.77
CA LEU A 201 20.02 -6.45 -12.28
C LEU A 201 19.42 -6.91 -13.60
N ALA A 202 18.11 -7.21 -13.61
CA ALA A 202 17.44 -7.76 -14.79
C ALA A 202 16.34 -6.83 -15.29
N GLU A 203 16.56 -6.18 -16.44
CA GLU A 203 15.52 -5.45 -17.14
C GLU A 203 14.84 -6.38 -18.16
N ALA A 204 13.55 -6.63 -17.95
CA ALA A 204 12.75 -7.41 -18.89
C ALA A 204 11.53 -6.60 -19.34
N GLY A 205 11.43 -6.37 -20.63
CA GLY A 205 10.36 -5.58 -21.24
C GLY A 205 8.96 -6.10 -20.88
N THR A 206 7.97 -5.23 -21.00
CA THR A 206 6.56 -5.61 -20.74
C THR A 206 6.17 -6.80 -21.64
N GLY A 207 5.44 -7.76 -21.10
CA GLY A 207 4.99 -8.97 -21.84
C GLY A 207 5.96 -10.13 -21.84
N VAL A 208 7.19 -9.99 -21.35
CA VAL A 208 8.17 -11.10 -21.24
C VAL A 208 7.67 -12.21 -20.30
N GLY A 209 6.84 -11.90 -19.31
CA GLY A 209 6.41 -12.87 -18.31
C GLY A 209 7.39 -13.01 -17.14
N LYS A 210 7.93 -11.87 -16.66
CA LYS A 210 8.90 -11.76 -15.57
C LYS A 210 8.55 -12.63 -14.36
N THR A 211 7.27 -12.57 -13.92
CA THR A 211 6.83 -13.22 -12.68
C THR A 211 7.11 -14.71 -12.67
N LEU A 212 6.65 -15.44 -13.68
CA LEU A 212 6.96 -16.87 -13.81
C LEU A 212 8.46 -17.10 -14.04
N GLY A 213 9.12 -16.20 -14.79
CA GLY A 213 10.54 -16.30 -15.09
C GLY A 213 11.43 -16.29 -13.84
N TYR A 214 11.14 -15.47 -12.82
CA TYR A 214 11.92 -15.52 -11.57
C TYR A 214 11.36 -16.52 -10.54
N ILE A 215 10.07 -16.86 -10.58
CA ILE A 215 9.50 -17.91 -9.73
C ILE A 215 10.14 -19.27 -10.05
N ALA A 216 10.47 -19.54 -11.31
CA ALA A 216 11.09 -20.81 -11.70
C ALA A 216 12.39 -21.10 -10.93
N PRO A 217 13.46 -20.28 -10.99
CA PRO A 217 14.67 -20.53 -10.21
C PRO A 217 14.45 -20.35 -8.70
N ALA A 218 13.58 -19.45 -8.26
CA ALA A 218 13.29 -19.24 -6.85
C ALA A 218 12.66 -20.48 -6.20
N SER A 219 11.68 -21.10 -6.87
CA SER A 219 11.04 -22.32 -6.39
C SER A 219 11.98 -23.52 -6.37
N LEU A 220 12.81 -23.67 -7.40
CA LEU A 220 13.83 -24.72 -7.45
C LEU A 220 14.81 -24.59 -6.29
N TRP A 221 15.32 -23.38 -6.05
CA TRP A 221 16.24 -23.15 -4.94
C TRP A 221 15.59 -23.48 -3.59
N ALA A 222 14.37 -22.99 -3.38
CA ALA A 222 13.64 -23.22 -2.15
C ALA A 222 13.37 -24.71 -1.88
N GLU A 223 13.06 -25.48 -2.92
CA GLU A 223 12.84 -26.93 -2.82
C GLU A 223 14.15 -27.71 -2.59
N LYS A 224 15.22 -27.39 -3.33
CA LYS A 224 16.53 -28.04 -3.19
C LYS A 224 17.18 -27.83 -1.82
N ASN A 225 16.99 -26.64 -1.26
CA ASN A 225 17.72 -26.18 -0.09
C ASN A 225 16.85 -26.11 1.19
N GLU A 226 15.58 -26.47 1.08
CA GLU A 226 14.60 -26.42 2.18
C GLU A 226 14.56 -25.06 2.88
N GLY A 227 14.81 -23.97 2.14
CA GLY A 227 14.92 -22.62 2.66
C GLY A 227 13.96 -21.61 2.01
N PRO A 228 13.65 -20.49 2.69
CA PRO A 228 12.75 -19.49 2.15
C PRO A 228 13.44 -18.59 1.12
N VAL A 229 12.75 -18.35 0.00
CA VAL A 229 13.03 -17.23 -0.90
C VAL A 229 12.03 -16.13 -0.64
N TRP A 230 12.53 -14.91 -0.43
CA TRP A 230 11.68 -13.76 -0.23
C TRP A 230 11.50 -12.97 -1.53
N ILE A 231 10.26 -12.94 -2.01
CA ILE A 231 9.85 -12.19 -3.20
C ILE A 231 9.15 -10.93 -2.75
N SER A 232 9.73 -9.80 -3.09
CA SER A 232 9.25 -8.48 -2.71
C SER A 232 8.73 -7.74 -3.92
N THR A 233 7.61 -7.05 -3.78
CA THR A 233 7.06 -6.15 -4.79
C THR A 233 6.52 -4.87 -4.15
N TYR A 234 6.19 -3.88 -4.97
CA TYR A 234 5.85 -2.54 -4.45
C TYR A 234 4.39 -2.42 -4.04
N THR A 235 3.44 -2.92 -4.84
CA THR A 235 2.01 -2.74 -4.61
C THR A 235 1.29 -4.02 -4.20
N ARG A 236 0.12 -3.86 -3.58
CA ARG A 236 -0.76 -4.97 -3.17
C ARG A 236 -1.26 -5.78 -4.35
N ASN A 237 -1.64 -5.10 -5.43
CA ASN A 237 -2.13 -5.77 -6.64
C ASN A 237 -1.06 -6.68 -7.24
N LEU A 238 0.20 -6.24 -7.24
CA LEU A 238 1.33 -7.07 -7.68
C LEU A 238 1.56 -8.26 -6.74
N GLN A 239 1.35 -8.11 -5.43
CA GLN A 239 1.40 -9.24 -4.50
C GLN A 239 0.35 -10.30 -4.85
N HIS A 240 -0.88 -9.87 -5.14
CA HIS A 240 -1.95 -10.78 -5.56
C HIS A 240 -1.65 -11.44 -6.91
N GLN A 241 -1.06 -10.71 -7.85
CA GLN A 241 -0.62 -11.27 -9.13
C GLN A 241 0.44 -12.37 -8.93
N ILE A 242 1.45 -12.13 -8.08
CA ILE A 242 2.46 -13.15 -7.74
C ILE A 242 1.79 -14.39 -7.13
N LEU A 243 0.85 -14.20 -6.20
CA LEU A 243 0.12 -15.30 -5.58
C LEU A 243 -0.71 -16.10 -6.60
N GLY A 244 -1.34 -15.43 -7.58
CA GLY A 244 -2.06 -16.06 -8.68
C GLY A 244 -1.16 -16.87 -9.62
N GLU A 245 0.06 -16.37 -9.90
CA GLU A 245 1.02 -17.14 -10.69
C GLU A 245 1.56 -18.37 -9.92
N LEU A 246 1.63 -18.30 -8.60
CA LEU A 246 2.00 -19.43 -7.75
C LEU A 246 0.92 -20.54 -7.69
N ASP A 247 -0.34 -20.28 -8.11
CA ASP A 247 -1.36 -21.32 -8.29
C ASP A 247 -1.00 -22.30 -9.40
N ARG A 248 -0.23 -21.85 -10.41
CA ARG A 248 0.27 -22.74 -11.47
C ARG A 248 1.35 -23.72 -10.97
N LEU A 249 2.15 -23.26 -9.99
CA LEU A 249 3.20 -24.08 -9.41
C LEU A 249 2.63 -25.01 -8.34
N TYR A 250 1.68 -24.53 -7.54
CA TYR A 250 1.05 -25.26 -6.45
C TYR A 250 -0.48 -25.24 -6.64
N PRO A 251 -1.02 -26.11 -7.52
CA PRO A 251 -2.45 -26.11 -7.81
C PRO A 251 -3.30 -26.64 -6.64
N ASP A 252 -2.76 -27.46 -5.76
CA ASP A 252 -3.45 -27.85 -4.53
C ASP A 252 -3.41 -26.70 -3.50
N PRO A 253 -4.56 -26.16 -3.09
CA PRO A 253 -4.63 -25.07 -2.13
C PRO A 253 -3.97 -25.37 -0.78
N VAL A 254 -4.04 -26.63 -0.32
CA VAL A 254 -3.44 -27.05 0.96
C VAL A 254 -1.92 -27.06 0.86
N ASP A 255 -1.36 -27.60 -0.22
CA ASP A 255 0.09 -27.59 -0.46
C ASP A 255 0.59 -26.15 -0.66
N LYS A 256 -0.14 -25.32 -1.42
CA LYS A 256 0.17 -23.89 -1.59
C LYS A 256 0.18 -23.19 -0.22
N GLU A 257 -0.82 -23.39 0.62
CA GLU A 257 -0.90 -22.75 1.94
C GLU A 257 0.28 -23.11 2.84
N ARG A 258 0.86 -24.30 2.70
CA ARG A 258 2.05 -24.76 3.45
C ARG A 258 3.33 -24.13 2.94
N ARG A 259 3.46 -23.90 1.62
CA ARG A 259 4.70 -23.48 0.95
C ARG A 259 4.78 -22.00 0.69
N VAL A 260 3.64 -21.30 0.58
CA VAL A 260 3.56 -19.89 0.21
C VAL A 260 2.89 -19.09 1.31
N VAL A 261 3.50 -17.96 1.67
CA VAL A 261 2.95 -17.03 2.66
C VAL A 261 3.06 -15.61 2.16
N LEU A 262 1.96 -14.86 2.27
CA LEU A 262 1.96 -13.42 2.14
C LEU A 262 2.25 -12.78 3.50
N ARG A 263 3.33 -12.00 3.59
CA ARG A 263 3.71 -11.27 4.82
C ARG A 263 3.49 -9.78 4.65
N LYS A 264 2.79 -9.20 5.61
CA LYS A 264 2.58 -7.76 5.73
C LYS A 264 3.00 -7.26 7.10
N GLY A 265 3.12 -5.95 7.26
CA GLY A 265 3.34 -5.36 8.57
C GLY A 265 2.19 -5.63 9.53
N ARG A 266 2.46 -5.70 10.82
CA ARG A 266 1.48 -6.00 11.89
C ARG A 266 0.25 -5.10 11.85
N GLN A 267 0.43 -3.85 11.45
CA GLN A 267 -0.60 -2.84 11.29
C GLN A 267 -1.63 -3.15 10.19
N ASN A 268 -1.41 -4.20 9.41
CA ASN A 268 -2.33 -4.61 8.34
C ASN A 268 -3.26 -5.78 8.76
N TYR A 269 -3.09 -6.32 9.95
CA TYR A 269 -3.88 -7.46 10.43
C TYR A 269 -4.85 -7.07 11.54
N LEU A 270 -5.96 -7.80 11.61
CA LEU A 270 -6.89 -7.71 12.73
C LEU A 270 -6.20 -8.14 14.04
N CYS A 271 -6.22 -7.28 15.03
CA CYS A 271 -5.82 -7.60 16.40
C CYS A 271 -7.06 -8.00 17.20
N LEU A 272 -7.18 -9.29 17.55
CA LEU A 272 -8.32 -9.80 18.28
C LEU A 272 -8.50 -9.16 19.66
N LEU A 273 -7.41 -8.76 20.30
CA LEU A 273 -7.46 -8.06 21.58
C LEU A 273 -8.04 -6.64 21.44
N ASN A 274 -7.64 -5.91 20.38
CA ASN A 274 -8.24 -4.60 20.10
C ASN A 274 -9.70 -4.72 19.68
N PHE A 275 -10.05 -5.83 19.01
CA PHE A 275 -11.42 -6.11 18.66
C PHE A 275 -12.28 -6.41 19.90
N GLU A 276 -11.82 -7.26 20.84
CA GLU A 276 -12.49 -7.52 22.12
C GLU A 276 -12.68 -6.25 22.94
N ASP A 277 -11.63 -5.42 23.05
CA ASP A 277 -11.72 -4.11 23.73
C ASP A 277 -12.77 -3.19 23.09
N ALA A 278 -12.91 -3.27 21.74
CA ALA A 278 -13.92 -2.50 21.02
C ALA A 278 -15.34 -2.99 21.31
N VAL A 279 -15.54 -4.30 21.30
CA VAL A 279 -16.82 -4.92 21.65
C VAL A 279 -17.19 -4.62 23.10
N SER A 280 -16.25 -4.72 24.02
CA SER A 280 -16.47 -4.39 25.45
C SER A 280 -16.85 -2.93 25.68
N ALA A 281 -16.45 -2.02 24.79
CA ALA A 281 -16.79 -0.60 24.87
C ALA A 281 -18.15 -0.25 24.22
N LEU A 282 -18.86 -1.19 23.62
CA LEU A 282 -20.17 -0.96 22.95
C LEU A 282 -21.23 -0.30 23.82
N PRO A 283 -21.38 -0.65 25.11
CA PRO A 283 -22.38 0.03 25.96
C PRO A 283 -22.19 1.55 26.03
N MET A 284 -20.92 2.02 25.93
CA MET A 284 -20.62 3.45 25.90
C MET A 284 -20.58 4.03 24.48
N ARG A 285 -20.52 3.21 23.44
CA ARG A 285 -20.39 3.59 22.03
C ARG A 285 -21.31 2.77 21.12
N PRO A 286 -22.61 2.79 21.34
CA PRO A 286 -23.56 1.93 20.60
C PRO A 286 -23.50 2.15 19.08
N GLY A 287 -23.15 3.34 18.62
CA GLY A 287 -22.98 3.66 17.19
C GLY A 287 -21.84 2.88 16.48
N GLN A 288 -21.00 2.15 17.21
CA GLN A 288 -19.97 1.28 16.61
C GLN A 288 -20.47 -0.15 16.35
N ALA A 289 -21.68 -0.51 16.76
CA ALA A 289 -22.17 -1.88 16.67
C ALA A 289 -22.24 -2.40 15.23
N VAL A 290 -22.67 -1.57 14.27
CA VAL A 290 -22.70 -1.95 12.84
C VAL A 290 -21.30 -2.27 12.34
N ALA A 291 -20.35 -1.40 12.58
CA ALA A 291 -18.97 -1.62 12.16
C ALA A 291 -18.36 -2.89 12.79
N LEU A 292 -18.55 -3.08 14.09
CA LEU A 292 -18.05 -4.25 14.79
C LEU A 292 -18.80 -5.54 14.40
N GLY A 293 -20.08 -5.46 14.07
CA GLY A 293 -20.85 -6.59 13.56
C GLY A 293 -20.35 -7.07 12.19
N LEU A 294 -20.12 -6.15 11.26
CA LEU A 294 -19.53 -6.49 9.95
C LEU A 294 -18.12 -7.06 10.09
N MET A 295 -17.32 -6.49 10.99
CA MET A 295 -15.98 -7.02 11.29
C MET A 295 -16.04 -8.40 11.97
N ALA A 296 -17.00 -8.66 12.85
CA ALA A 296 -17.22 -9.99 13.45
C ALA A 296 -17.57 -11.03 12.37
N ARG A 297 -18.50 -10.69 11.47
CA ARG A 297 -18.89 -11.57 10.35
C ARG A 297 -17.69 -11.90 9.46
N TRP A 298 -16.87 -10.90 9.12
CA TRP A 298 -15.65 -11.15 8.35
C TRP A 298 -14.63 -11.98 9.14
N ALA A 299 -14.38 -11.63 10.40
CA ALA A 299 -13.40 -12.31 11.24
C ALA A 299 -13.71 -13.79 11.45
N SER A 300 -15.01 -14.18 11.43
CA SER A 300 -15.43 -15.57 11.60
C SER A 300 -15.09 -16.48 10.40
N VAL A 301 -14.85 -15.90 9.22
CA VAL A 301 -14.63 -16.65 7.97
C VAL A 301 -13.28 -16.36 7.30
N THR A 302 -12.60 -15.28 7.68
CA THR A 302 -11.30 -14.95 7.10
C THR A 302 -10.24 -16.01 7.39
N ARG A 303 -9.37 -16.27 6.42
CA ARG A 303 -8.27 -17.25 6.55
C ARG A 303 -7.02 -16.68 7.21
N ASP A 304 -6.73 -15.42 6.96
CA ASP A 304 -5.47 -14.78 7.32
C ASP A 304 -5.59 -13.52 8.18
N GLY A 305 -6.78 -12.95 8.30
CA GLY A 305 -7.04 -11.74 9.05
C GLY A 305 -6.40 -10.48 8.45
N ASP A 306 -6.03 -10.49 7.18
CA ASP A 306 -5.44 -9.37 6.47
C ASP A 306 -6.49 -8.32 6.10
N MET A 307 -6.50 -7.18 6.78
CA MET A 307 -7.45 -6.07 6.59
C MET A 307 -7.14 -5.14 5.41
N ILE A 308 -6.19 -5.53 4.56
CA ILE A 308 -5.71 -4.66 3.46
C ILE A 308 -5.72 -5.40 2.11
N GLY A 309 -6.19 -6.61 2.08
CA GLY A 309 -6.22 -7.43 0.87
C GLY A 309 -6.76 -8.81 1.18
N GLY A 310 -6.39 -9.83 0.40
CA GLY A 310 -6.91 -11.17 0.59
C GLY A 310 -8.43 -11.22 0.43
N ASP A 311 -9.09 -11.78 1.43
CA ASP A 311 -10.55 -11.89 1.48
C ASP A 311 -11.25 -10.66 2.12
N PHE A 312 -10.49 -9.62 2.50
CA PHE A 312 -11.03 -8.38 3.06
C PHE A 312 -11.48 -7.43 1.95
N PRO A 313 -12.76 -7.06 1.85
CA PRO A 313 -13.25 -6.14 0.83
C PRO A 313 -12.60 -4.76 0.98
N GLY A 314 -11.91 -4.26 -0.05
CA GLY A 314 -11.18 -2.99 -0.02
C GLY A 314 -12.06 -1.77 0.31
N TRP A 315 -13.34 -1.83 -0.04
CA TRP A 315 -14.33 -0.79 0.26
C TRP A 315 -14.90 -0.85 1.69
N LEU A 316 -14.71 -1.96 2.43
CA LEU A 316 -15.30 -2.11 3.76
C LEU A 316 -14.83 -1.04 4.76
N PRO A 317 -13.56 -0.58 4.78
CA PRO A 317 -13.14 0.55 5.62
C PRO A 317 -13.90 1.86 5.34
N ASP A 318 -14.33 2.08 4.11
CA ASP A 318 -15.10 3.29 3.76
C ASP A 318 -16.56 3.17 4.25
N VAL A 319 -17.12 1.96 4.29
CA VAL A 319 -18.45 1.67 4.83
C VAL A 319 -18.47 1.82 6.36
N ILE A 320 -17.56 1.15 7.06
CA ILE A 320 -17.53 1.14 8.53
C ILE A 320 -16.85 2.36 9.16
N GLY A 321 -16.16 3.14 8.36
CA GLY A 321 -15.34 4.27 8.79
C GLY A 321 -13.87 3.88 9.02
N ARG A 322 -12.97 4.56 8.34
CA ARG A 322 -11.52 4.28 8.40
C ARG A 322 -10.94 4.35 9.82
N GLY A 323 -11.42 5.28 10.64
CA GLY A 323 -11.01 5.39 12.04
C GLY A 323 -11.37 4.16 12.88
N ALA A 324 -12.54 3.56 12.61
CA ALA A 324 -12.99 2.35 13.29
C ALA A 324 -12.11 1.15 12.88
N SER A 325 -11.87 0.94 11.57
CA SER A 325 -11.04 -0.16 11.07
C SER A 325 -9.60 -0.07 11.55
N LEU A 326 -8.99 1.11 11.49
CA LEU A 326 -7.61 1.34 11.94
C LEU A 326 -7.43 1.10 13.44
N GLY A 327 -8.47 1.33 14.25
CA GLY A 327 -8.45 1.06 15.69
C GLY A 327 -8.42 -0.43 16.04
N LEU A 328 -8.69 -1.32 15.09
CA LEU A 328 -8.71 -2.77 15.27
C LEU A 328 -7.37 -3.45 14.93
N THR A 329 -6.38 -2.71 14.45
CA THR A 329 -5.07 -3.23 14.07
C THR A 329 -3.98 -2.95 15.12
N ASP A 330 -2.84 -3.66 15.06
CA ASP A 330 -1.67 -3.39 15.91
C ASP A 330 -0.75 -2.36 15.23
N ARG A 331 -1.15 -1.09 15.23
CA ARG A 331 -0.40 -0.01 14.56
C ARG A 331 0.76 0.53 15.37
N ARG A 332 0.69 0.42 16.70
CA ARG A 332 1.60 1.10 17.62
C ARG A 332 2.61 0.18 18.28
N GLY A 333 2.61 -1.13 17.93
CA GLY A 333 3.44 -2.12 18.60
C GLY A 333 3.08 -2.28 20.09
N GLU A 334 1.77 -2.19 20.39
CA GLU A 334 1.22 -2.38 21.76
C GLU A 334 0.91 -3.85 22.06
N CYS A 335 1.37 -4.77 21.23
CA CYS A 335 1.15 -6.20 21.42
C CYS A 335 1.74 -6.68 22.75
N ILE A 336 0.99 -7.52 23.45
CA ILE A 336 1.42 -8.18 24.69
C ILE A 336 1.89 -9.61 24.45
N HIS A 337 2.06 -10.00 23.21
CA HIS A 337 2.56 -11.31 22.75
C HIS A 337 1.86 -12.48 23.45
N SER A 338 2.59 -13.41 24.02
CA SER A 338 2.04 -14.63 24.65
C SER A 338 1.17 -14.38 25.90
N ALA A 339 1.20 -13.18 26.49
CA ALA A 339 0.24 -12.79 27.52
C ALA A 339 -1.14 -12.46 26.98
N CYS A 340 -1.31 -12.40 25.66
CA CYS A 340 -2.60 -12.14 25.04
C CYS A 340 -3.50 -13.37 25.15
N PRO A 341 -4.76 -13.23 25.64
CA PRO A 341 -5.70 -14.37 25.69
C PRO A 341 -6.01 -14.96 24.33
N HIS A 342 -5.77 -14.17 23.26
CA HIS A 342 -5.97 -14.60 21.87
C HIS A 342 -4.68 -15.06 21.17
N TYR A 343 -3.57 -15.21 21.89
CA TYR A 343 -2.26 -15.51 21.28
C TYR A 343 -2.32 -16.71 20.33
N ARG A 344 -2.93 -17.83 20.75
CA ARG A 344 -3.04 -19.05 19.92
C ARG A 344 -3.99 -18.92 18.73
N ARG A 345 -4.81 -17.87 18.69
CA ARG A 345 -5.76 -17.56 17.59
C ARG A 345 -5.32 -16.33 16.79
N CYS A 346 -4.21 -15.71 17.17
CA CYS A 346 -3.71 -14.47 16.60
C CYS A 346 -3.32 -14.63 15.12
N PHE A 347 -3.95 -13.88 14.24
CA PHE A 347 -3.64 -13.88 12.81
C PHE A 347 -2.21 -13.43 12.51
N ILE A 348 -1.73 -12.41 13.24
CA ILE A 348 -0.36 -11.88 13.08
C ILE A 348 0.65 -12.99 13.41
N GLU A 349 0.49 -13.62 14.56
CA GLU A 349 1.40 -14.67 15.00
C GLU A 349 1.36 -15.90 14.09
N LYS A 350 0.15 -16.30 13.65
CA LYS A 350 -0.03 -17.34 12.62
C LYS A 350 0.76 -17.01 11.35
N SER A 351 0.66 -15.78 10.86
CA SER A 351 1.39 -15.32 9.67
C SER A 351 2.91 -15.32 9.85
N VAL A 352 3.41 -14.87 11.03
CA VAL A 352 4.84 -14.87 11.36
C VAL A 352 5.39 -16.31 11.36
N ARG A 353 4.71 -17.22 12.04
CA ARG A 353 5.13 -18.63 12.16
C ARG A 353 5.10 -19.36 10.83
N ARG A 354 4.07 -19.12 10.03
CA ARG A 354 4.00 -19.67 8.67
C ARG A 354 5.16 -19.17 7.79
N ALA A 355 5.53 -17.89 7.90
CA ALA A 355 6.62 -17.32 7.09
C ALA A 355 7.99 -17.94 7.40
N ARG A 356 8.21 -18.45 8.61
CA ARG A 356 9.46 -19.15 8.98
C ARG A 356 9.63 -20.48 8.25
N ARG A 357 8.54 -21.09 7.79
CA ARG A 357 8.50 -22.43 7.18
C ARG A 357 8.16 -22.43 5.70
N ALA A 358 7.63 -21.30 5.23
CA ALA A 358 7.27 -21.17 3.83
C ALA A 358 8.52 -21.28 2.93
N ARG A 359 8.35 -21.90 1.77
CA ARG A 359 9.38 -21.95 0.73
C ARG A 359 9.43 -20.62 -0.04
N ILE A 360 8.29 -19.95 -0.19
CA ILE A 360 8.18 -18.65 -0.84
C ILE A 360 7.43 -17.71 0.09
N VAL A 361 8.08 -16.60 0.44
CA VAL A 361 7.46 -15.52 1.22
C VAL A 361 7.29 -14.30 0.32
N VAL A 362 6.05 -13.91 0.08
CA VAL A 362 5.72 -12.69 -0.67
C VAL A 362 5.57 -11.53 0.32
N ALA A 363 6.23 -10.40 0.05
CA ALA A 363 6.22 -9.23 0.92
C ALA A 363 6.23 -7.93 0.11
N ASN A 364 6.23 -6.77 0.78
CA ASN A 364 6.57 -5.50 0.13
C ASN A 364 8.03 -5.11 0.46
N HIS A 365 8.60 -4.22 -0.37
CA HIS A 365 9.98 -3.77 -0.21
C HIS A 365 10.25 -3.18 1.18
N ALA A 366 9.36 -2.33 1.68
CA ALA A 366 9.50 -1.68 2.97
C ALA A 366 9.54 -2.69 4.13
N LEU A 367 8.73 -3.75 4.09
CA LEU A 367 8.73 -4.77 5.14
C LEU A 367 10.09 -5.49 5.21
N ILE A 368 10.66 -5.87 4.07
CA ILE A 368 11.98 -6.50 4.03
C ILE A 368 13.04 -5.59 4.64
N MET A 369 13.08 -4.33 4.21
CA MET A 369 14.08 -3.37 4.67
C MET A 369 13.96 -3.06 6.16
N VAL A 370 12.74 -2.84 6.65
CA VAL A 370 12.48 -2.60 8.08
C VAL A 370 12.83 -3.84 8.91
N GLN A 371 12.47 -5.03 8.45
CA GLN A 371 12.81 -6.27 9.16
C GLN A 371 14.33 -6.50 9.22
N ALA A 372 15.04 -6.25 8.13
CA ALA A 372 16.50 -6.36 8.09
C ALA A 372 17.17 -5.32 9.00
N ALA A 373 16.71 -4.06 8.99
CA ALA A 373 17.21 -3.01 9.88
C ALA A 373 17.01 -3.32 11.38
N LEU A 374 16.01 -4.13 11.72
CA LEU A 374 15.73 -4.58 13.08
C LEU A 374 16.49 -5.87 13.49
N GLY A 375 17.46 -6.31 12.68
CA GLY A 375 18.29 -7.48 12.99
C GLY A 375 17.62 -8.82 12.70
N GLY A 376 16.60 -8.84 11.88
CA GLY A 376 15.95 -10.07 11.41
C GLY A 376 14.45 -10.14 11.68
N LEU A 377 13.82 -11.14 11.07
CA LEU A 377 12.43 -11.49 11.27
C LEU A 377 12.23 -11.98 12.71
N GLU A 378 11.40 -11.31 13.46
CA GLU A 378 10.87 -11.68 14.79
C GLU A 378 11.34 -13.08 15.29
N GLY A 379 12.66 -13.23 15.58
CA GLY A 379 13.28 -14.45 16.09
C GLY A 379 13.73 -15.51 15.06
N GLY A 380 13.89 -15.17 13.78
CA GLY A 380 14.43 -16.04 12.74
C GLY A 380 15.72 -15.47 12.10
N ALA A 381 16.51 -16.33 11.45
CA ALA A 381 17.64 -15.90 10.63
C ALA A 381 17.15 -15.07 9.43
N LEU A 382 17.97 -14.10 8.99
CA LEU A 382 17.69 -13.36 7.76
C LEU A 382 17.66 -14.31 6.56
N PRO A 383 16.74 -14.14 5.61
CA PRO A 383 16.74 -14.88 4.36
C PRO A 383 18.03 -14.64 3.58
N THR A 384 18.50 -15.67 2.87
CA THR A 384 19.72 -15.58 2.08
C THR A 384 19.46 -15.27 0.59
N ARG A 385 18.20 -15.28 0.17
CA ARG A 385 17.78 -15.05 -1.23
C ARG A 385 16.62 -14.09 -1.29
N TYR A 386 16.81 -13.02 -2.08
CA TYR A 386 15.79 -11.98 -2.27
C TYR A 386 15.52 -11.75 -3.76
N VAL A 387 14.25 -11.52 -4.08
CA VAL A 387 13.79 -11.03 -5.37
C VAL A 387 13.04 -9.71 -5.14
N PHE A 388 13.53 -8.62 -5.69
CA PHE A 388 12.87 -7.32 -5.70
C PHE A 388 12.23 -7.11 -7.06
N ASP A 389 10.95 -7.47 -7.17
CA ASP A 389 10.13 -7.22 -8.36
C ASP A 389 9.63 -5.78 -8.37
N GLU A 390 9.53 -5.17 -9.56
CA GLU A 390 9.42 -3.72 -9.74
C GLU A 390 10.56 -2.98 -9.00
N GLY A 391 11.77 -3.47 -9.18
CA GLY A 391 12.98 -3.06 -8.50
C GLY A 391 13.38 -1.59 -8.69
N HIS A 392 12.76 -0.89 -9.65
CA HIS A 392 12.92 0.56 -9.79
C HIS A 392 12.39 1.35 -8.58
N HIS A 393 11.56 0.72 -7.72
CA HIS A 393 11.10 1.29 -6.46
C HIS A 393 12.01 1.00 -5.26
N VAL A 394 13.09 0.24 -5.40
CA VAL A 394 14.01 -0.08 -4.30
C VAL A 394 14.57 1.19 -3.66
N PHE A 395 14.97 2.18 -4.48
CA PHE A 395 15.48 3.47 -3.99
C PHE A 395 14.46 4.19 -3.10
N ASP A 396 13.22 4.31 -3.56
CA ASP A 396 12.17 5.04 -2.85
C ASP A 396 11.68 4.29 -1.60
N ALA A 397 11.67 2.95 -1.67
CA ALA A 397 11.36 2.10 -0.52
C ALA A 397 12.45 2.15 0.55
N ALA A 398 13.72 2.17 0.15
CA ALA A 398 14.85 2.35 1.05
C ALA A 398 14.83 3.74 1.69
N ASP A 399 14.53 4.79 0.91
CA ASP A 399 14.35 6.14 1.44
C ASP A 399 13.30 6.18 2.55
N SER A 400 12.13 5.60 2.32
CA SER A 400 11.08 5.55 3.31
C SER A 400 11.40 4.68 4.53
N ALA A 401 12.15 3.58 4.34
CA ALA A 401 12.45 2.63 5.41
C ALA A 401 13.55 3.11 6.36
N PHE A 402 14.52 3.87 5.83
CA PHE A 402 15.70 4.32 6.58
C PHE A 402 15.67 5.81 6.93
N ALA A 403 14.59 6.51 6.59
CA ALA A 403 14.38 7.89 7.02
C ALA A 403 14.04 7.98 8.49
N LEU A 404 14.38 9.11 9.09
CA LEU A 404 13.98 9.48 10.44
C LEU A 404 13.11 10.74 10.39
N ALA A 405 12.05 10.74 11.18
CA ALA A 405 11.21 11.91 11.40
C ALA A 405 10.99 12.11 12.89
N LEU A 406 11.36 13.28 13.41
CA LEU A 406 10.97 13.74 14.73
C LEU A 406 9.80 14.69 14.54
N SER A 407 8.58 14.22 14.79
CA SER A 407 7.37 15.02 14.62
C SER A 407 6.51 15.09 15.89
N GLY A 408 5.57 16.04 15.90
CA GLY A 408 4.61 16.17 16.97
C GLY A 408 3.74 14.91 17.10
N GLN A 409 3.31 14.34 15.97
CA GLN A 409 2.52 13.10 15.96
C GLN A 409 3.31 11.91 16.46
N GLU A 410 4.54 11.69 15.98
CA GLU A 410 5.40 10.58 16.41
C GLU A 410 5.73 10.66 17.91
N THR A 411 6.03 11.85 18.41
CA THR A 411 6.30 12.04 19.85
C THR A 411 5.04 11.84 20.71
N ALA A 412 3.87 12.25 20.25
CA ALA A 412 2.59 11.98 20.90
C ALA A 412 2.22 10.48 20.87
N GLU A 413 2.54 9.79 19.78
CA GLU A 413 2.39 8.32 19.68
C GLU A 413 3.33 7.61 20.66
N LEU A 414 4.59 8.04 20.78
CA LEU A 414 5.54 7.50 21.77
C LEU A 414 5.05 7.73 23.20
N ARG A 415 4.52 8.92 23.52
CA ARG A 415 3.88 9.18 24.82
C ARG A 415 2.79 8.15 25.12
N ARG A 416 1.93 7.92 24.16
CA ARG A 416 0.81 6.99 24.29
C ARG A 416 1.29 5.54 24.43
N TRP A 417 2.36 5.18 23.77
CA TRP A 417 3.00 3.87 23.89
C TRP A 417 3.61 3.64 25.28
N LEU A 418 4.18 4.69 25.90
CA LEU A 418 4.76 4.63 27.23
C LEU A 418 3.71 4.72 28.33
N LEU A 419 2.89 5.76 28.32
CA LEU A 419 1.98 6.11 29.43
C LEU A 419 0.59 5.47 29.29
N GLY A 420 0.19 5.06 28.09
CA GLY A 420 -1.19 4.67 27.82
C GLY A 420 -2.09 5.88 27.50
N PRO A 421 -3.43 5.70 27.59
CA PRO A 421 -4.37 6.79 27.36
C PRO A 421 -4.28 7.81 28.49
N GLN A 422 -4.50 9.09 28.18
CA GLN A 422 -4.64 10.12 29.20
C GLN A 422 -5.89 9.88 30.07
N GLU A 423 -5.86 10.32 31.32
CA GLU A 423 -7.01 10.28 32.24
C GLU A 423 -8.19 10.99 31.61
N GLY A 424 -9.32 10.30 31.48
CA GLY A 424 -10.52 10.78 30.76
C GLY A 424 -10.49 10.55 29.24
N GLY A 425 -9.35 10.15 28.68
CA GLY A 425 -9.21 9.83 27.24
C GLY A 425 -9.92 8.53 26.86
N ARG A 426 -10.64 8.56 25.72
CA ARG A 426 -11.37 7.41 25.18
C ARG A 426 -10.48 6.42 24.41
N GLY A 427 -9.15 6.42 24.70
CA GLY A 427 -8.16 5.62 23.98
C GLY A 427 -8.04 4.18 24.50
N ARG A 428 -7.69 3.23 23.61
CA ARG A 428 -7.44 1.81 23.93
C ARG A 428 -5.96 1.49 24.17
N ALA A 429 -5.11 2.50 24.22
CA ALA A 429 -3.67 2.32 24.38
C ALA A 429 -3.34 1.61 25.71
N ARG A 430 -2.39 0.66 25.63
CA ARG A 430 -1.98 -0.14 26.77
C ARG A 430 -0.61 0.29 27.27
N GLY A 431 -0.34 1.38 27.77
CA GLY A 431 0.98 1.85 28.19
C GLY A 431 2.00 0.75 28.57
N LEU A 432 3.24 1.10 28.65
CA LEU A 432 4.35 0.15 28.90
C LEU A 432 4.13 -0.64 30.21
N ARG A 433 3.69 0.03 31.29
CA ARG A 433 3.44 -0.62 32.58
C ARG A 433 2.54 -1.87 32.43
N ARG A 434 1.38 -1.74 31.81
CA ARG A 434 0.41 -2.85 31.65
C ARG A 434 0.95 -4.01 30.82
N ARG A 435 2.00 -3.77 30.04
CA ARG A 435 2.59 -4.78 29.16
C ARG A 435 3.70 -5.59 29.79
N ILE A 436 4.41 -5.03 30.77
CA ILE A 436 5.64 -5.63 31.30
C ILE A 436 5.74 -5.68 32.85
N GLU A 437 4.78 -5.13 33.60
CA GLU A 437 4.91 -5.09 35.05
C GLU A 437 5.05 -6.50 35.68
N ASP A 438 4.40 -7.50 35.12
CA ASP A 438 4.54 -8.89 35.54
C ASP A 438 5.92 -9.48 35.19
N LEU A 439 6.55 -8.98 34.13
CA LEU A 439 7.90 -9.42 33.72
C LEU A 439 9.01 -8.79 34.59
N VAL A 440 8.76 -7.63 35.19
CA VAL A 440 9.69 -6.98 36.12
C VAL A 440 9.27 -7.16 37.59
N ALA A 441 8.20 -7.93 37.85
CA ALA A 441 7.79 -8.25 39.21
C ALA A 441 8.90 -9.02 39.94
N GLY A 442 9.32 -8.52 41.11
CA GLY A 442 10.45 -9.08 41.88
C GLY A 442 11.84 -8.55 41.47
N ASP A 443 11.94 -7.72 40.43
CA ASP A 443 13.16 -6.99 40.05
C ASP A 443 13.02 -5.51 40.37
N GLU A 444 13.53 -5.09 41.53
CA GLU A 444 13.45 -3.69 42.01
C GLU A 444 14.11 -2.72 41.02
N GLU A 445 15.29 -3.06 40.50
CA GLU A 445 15.99 -2.20 39.53
C GLU A 445 15.20 -2.05 38.22
N GLY A 446 14.60 -3.13 37.71
CA GLY A 446 13.75 -3.12 36.54
C GLY A 446 12.48 -2.30 36.74
N ALA A 447 11.82 -2.46 37.89
CA ALA A 447 10.64 -1.70 38.26
C ALA A 447 10.95 -0.20 38.47
N GLN A 448 12.08 0.13 39.10
CA GLN A 448 12.55 1.52 39.24
C GLN A 448 12.84 2.14 37.86
N ALA A 449 13.61 1.48 37.02
CA ALA A 449 13.93 1.97 35.69
C ALA A 449 12.66 2.20 34.85
N MET A 450 11.67 1.29 34.90
CA MET A 450 10.37 1.49 34.28
C MET A 450 9.68 2.75 34.82
N GLY A 451 9.66 2.95 36.14
CA GLY A 451 9.07 4.14 36.77
C GLY A 451 9.74 5.44 36.33
N GLU A 452 11.06 5.46 36.21
CA GLU A 452 11.84 6.62 35.74
C GLU A 452 11.51 6.93 34.27
N ALA A 453 11.44 5.90 33.39
CA ALA A 453 11.06 6.08 31.99
C ALA A 453 9.66 6.68 31.86
N LEU A 454 8.70 6.18 32.64
CA LEU A 454 7.30 6.66 32.59
C LEU A 454 7.20 8.10 33.13
N LEU A 455 7.97 8.47 34.14
CA LEU A 455 8.01 9.84 34.64
C LEU A 455 8.61 10.78 33.60
N ALA A 456 9.75 10.43 33.03
CA ALA A 456 10.41 11.19 31.98
C ALA A 456 9.52 11.38 30.74
N ALA A 457 8.72 10.36 30.36
CA ALA A 457 7.84 10.42 29.21
C ALA A 457 6.73 11.49 29.30
N ARG A 458 6.49 12.09 30.45
CA ARG A 458 5.50 13.17 30.64
C ARG A 458 5.85 14.45 29.88
N ILE A 459 7.11 14.64 29.49
CA ILE A 459 7.56 15.78 28.69
C ILE A 459 7.08 15.71 27.23
N LEU A 460 6.67 14.52 26.75
CA LEU A 460 6.18 14.32 25.39
C LEU A 460 4.79 14.95 25.22
N PRO A 461 4.42 15.39 23.98
CA PRO A 461 3.20 16.13 23.74
C PRO A 461 1.94 15.35 24.15
N GLY A 462 1.09 16.01 24.94
CA GLY A 462 -0.20 15.50 25.36
C GLY A 462 -1.34 15.93 24.44
N GLU A 463 -2.57 15.64 24.80
CA GLU A 463 -3.76 16.04 24.05
C GLU A 463 -3.80 17.56 23.85
N GLY A 464 -4.21 18.06 22.65
CA GLY A 464 -4.24 19.49 22.33
C GLY A 464 -2.87 20.13 22.01
N TRP A 465 -1.83 19.33 21.84
CA TRP A 465 -0.46 19.84 21.62
C TRP A 465 -0.35 20.70 20.33
N ALA A 466 -1.04 20.32 19.26
CA ALA A 466 -0.96 21.04 17.98
C ALA A 466 -1.53 22.47 18.09
N GLU A 467 -2.65 22.62 18.77
CA GLU A 467 -3.26 23.91 19.05
C GLU A 467 -2.39 24.78 19.96
N ARG A 468 -1.73 24.19 20.97
CA ARG A 468 -0.81 24.92 21.85
C ARG A 468 0.40 25.47 21.09
N ILE A 469 1.00 24.64 20.22
CA ILE A 469 2.12 25.05 19.36
C ILE A 469 1.68 26.16 18.39
N ALA A 470 0.53 25.98 17.71
CA ALA A 470 -0.01 26.98 16.81
C ALA A 470 -0.28 28.31 17.51
N ALA A 471 -0.75 28.27 18.77
CA ALA A 471 -0.99 29.46 19.61
C ALA A 471 0.29 30.05 20.23
N GLY A 472 1.46 29.41 20.06
CA GLY A 472 2.72 29.84 20.67
C GLY A 472 2.77 29.70 22.19
N ARG A 473 1.99 28.77 22.76
CA ARG A 473 1.91 28.50 24.23
C ARG A 473 2.31 27.04 24.51
N PRO A 474 3.59 26.66 24.27
CA PRO A 474 4.04 25.30 24.44
C PRO A 474 4.04 24.85 25.91
N GLU A 475 3.73 23.59 26.14
CA GLU A 475 3.90 22.90 27.43
C GLU A 475 5.10 21.95 27.36
N GLY A 476 6.11 22.21 28.18
CA GLY A 476 7.32 21.40 28.26
C GLY A 476 8.28 21.56 27.07
N VAL A 477 9.41 20.86 27.16
CA VAL A 477 10.57 21.04 26.26
C VAL A 477 10.29 20.54 24.83
N CYS A 478 9.44 19.52 24.70
CA CYS A 478 9.12 18.96 23.39
C CYS A 478 8.28 19.92 22.55
N GLU A 479 7.20 20.47 23.10
CA GLU A 479 6.37 21.47 22.42
C GLU A 479 7.13 22.78 22.19
N ALA A 480 8.04 23.17 23.12
CA ALA A 480 8.90 24.33 22.94
C ALA A 480 9.82 24.18 21.71
N PHE A 481 10.39 23.01 21.51
CA PHE A 481 11.17 22.72 20.29
C PHE A 481 10.31 22.86 19.03
N PHE A 482 9.13 22.24 18.97
CA PHE A 482 8.25 22.34 17.80
C PHE A 482 7.72 23.77 17.57
N THR A 483 7.56 24.56 18.64
CA THR A 483 7.22 25.99 18.51
C THR A 483 8.36 26.76 17.82
N LYS A 484 9.61 26.49 18.17
CA LYS A 484 10.79 27.08 17.53
C LYS A 484 10.94 26.59 16.09
N LEU A 485 10.71 25.29 15.83
CA LEU A 485 10.66 24.71 14.48
C LEU A 485 9.63 25.45 13.62
N ARG A 486 8.40 25.61 14.10
CA ARG A 486 7.35 26.38 13.44
C ARG A 486 7.79 27.79 13.11
N GLN A 487 8.38 28.49 14.09
CA GLN A 487 8.92 29.83 13.89
C GLN A 487 9.99 29.88 12.80
N GLN A 488 10.91 28.90 12.75
CA GLN A 488 11.93 28.75 11.71
C GLN A 488 11.33 28.60 10.32
N VAL A 489 10.31 27.73 10.18
CA VAL A 489 9.63 27.49 8.91
C VAL A 489 8.94 28.76 8.43
N HIS A 490 8.15 29.41 9.29
CA HIS A 490 7.41 30.61 8.91
C HIS A 490 8.29 31.83 8.63
N ALA A 491 9.40 31.99 9.36
CA ALA A 491 10.32 33.11 9.17
C ALA A 491 10.96 33.16 7.78
N ARG A 492 10.95 32.02 7.06
CA ARG A 492 11.61 31.87 5.75
C ARG A 492 10.65 31.70 4.59
N GLN A 493 9.37 31.67 4.88
CA GLN A 493 8.38 31.64 3.80
C GLN A 493 8.33 33.00 3.11
N VAL A 494 8.43 32.98 1.79
CA VAL A 494 8.08 34.15 0.98
C VAL A 494 6.57 34.40 1.20
N PRO A 495 6.11 35.65 1.38
CA PRO A 495 4.70 35.93 1.52
C PRO A 495 3.90 35.33 0.38
N GLU A 496 3.18 34.25 0.66
CA GLU A 496 2.31 33.61 -0.31
C GLU A 496 1.15 34.54 -0.64
N GLY A 497 0.86 34.74 -1.92
CA GLY A 497 -0.39 35.40 -2.33
C GLY A 497 -1.59 34.59 -1.84
N ALA A 498 -2.76 35.20 -1.71
CA ALA A 498 -3.98 34.59 -1.15
C ALA A 498 -4.30 33.20 -1.78
N LYS A 499 -4.06 33.01 -3.08
CA LYS A 499 -4.28 31.75 -3.80
C LYS A 499 -3.35 30.60 -3.37
N ALA A 500 -2.14 30.89 -2.92
CA ALA A 500 -1.21 29.86 -2.44
C ALA A 500 -1.53 29.42 -1.00
N ARG A 501 -2.09 30.32 -0.18
CA ARG A 501 -2.62 29.98 1.15
C ARG A 501 -3.84 29.06 1.07
N GLU A 502 -4.71 29.28 0.10
CA GLU A 502 -5.87 28.41 -0.16
C GLU A 502 -5.46 27.02 -0.69
N ALA A 503 -4.31 26.91 -1.36
CA ALA A 503 -3.82 25.62 -1.89
C ALA A 503 -3.38 24.61 -0.81
N GLY A 504 -3.13 25.06 0.43
CA GLY A 504 -2.94 24.17 1.59
C GLY A 504 -1.71 23.28 1.57
N TYR A 505 -0.66 23.64 0.81
CA TYR A 505 0.56 22.85 0.76
C TYR A 505 1.34 22.91 2.08
N SER A 506 1.98 21.79 2.44
CA SER A 506 2.95 21.75 3.53
C SER A 506 4.13 22.68 3.23
N LEU A 507 4.66 23.32 4.27
CA LEU A 507 5.79 24.23 4.20
C LEU A 507 7.05 23.51 4.61
N GLU A 508 8.17 23.82 3.97
CA GLU A 508 9.48 23.25 4.33
C GLU A 508 10.58 24.33 4.31
N THR A 509 11.61 24.13 5.11
CA THR A 509 12.78 24.99 5.15
C THR A 509 14.02 24.25 5.60
N ALA A 510 15.21 24.77 5.21
CA ALA A 510 16.48 24.31 5.70
C ALA A 510 16.60 24.55 7.23
N THR A 511 17.40 23.75 7.89
CA THR A 511 17.69 23.87 9.31
C THR A 511 18.59 25.06 9.64
N THR A 512 19.40 25.54 8.67
CA THR A 512 20.38 26.62 8.83
C THR A 512 20.09 27.84 7.94
N PRO A 513 20.41 29.08 8.40
CA PRO A 513 20.79 29.48 9.76
C PRO A 513 19.63 29.34 10.75
N PRO A 514 19.84 28.98 12.03
CA PRO A 514 18.76 28.79 13.01
C PRO A 514 18.18 30.14 13.49
N VAL A 515 16.88 30.18 13.79
CA VAL A 515 16.28 31.31 14.55
C VAL A 515 16.77 31.30 15.99
N ALA A 516 16.69 32.43 16.66
CA ALA A 516 17.14 32.55 18.04
C ALA A 516 16.42 31.56 18.99
N GLY A 517 17.20 30.85 19.81
CA GLY A 517 16.71 29.86 20.73
C GLY A 517 16.35 28.48 20.12
N PHE A 518 16.59 28.28 18.84
CA PHE A 518 16.27 26.97 18.19
C PHE A 518 17.27 25.88 18.61
N ILE A 519 18.55 26.18 18.61
CA ILE A 519 19.60 25.22 19.04
C ILE A 519 19.49 24.89 20.51
N GLU A 520 19.22 25.88 21.35
CA GLU A 520 19.00 25.68 22.78
C GLU A 520 17.78 24.75 23.04
N ALA A 521 16.69 24.98 22.33
CA ALA A 521 15.52 24.12 22.44
C ALA A 521 15.80 22.69 21.94
N ALA A 522 16.59 22.53 20.88
CA ALA A 522 17.02 21.23 20.38
C ALA A 522 17.89 20.48 21.41
N ASN A 523 18.87 21.14 22.02
CA ASN A 523 19.72 20.55 23.06
C ASN A 523 18.91 20.16 24.31
N ALA A 524 17.96 21.01 24.73
CA ALA A 524 17.07 20.70 25.82
C ALA A 524 16.21 19.46 25.56
N LEU A 525 15.66 19.36 24.36
CA LEU A 525 14.89 18.18 23.94
C LEU A 525 15.80 16.94 23.86
N ALA A 526 17.00 17.04 23.30
CA ALA A 526 17.94 15.92 23.21
C ALA A 526 18.27 15.34 24.61
N GLY A 527 18.49 16.20 25.61
CA GLY A 527 18.67 15.78 27.01
C GLY A 527 17.44 15.10 27.61
N ALA A 528 16.27 15.62 27.32
CA ALA A 528 15.00 15.07 27.78
C ALA A 528 14.67 13.69 27.11
N LEU A 529 15.01 13.51 25.85
CA LEU A 529 14.88 12.21 25.16
C LEU A 529 15.85 11.16 25.74
N GLU A 530 17.06 11.53 26.11
CA GLU A 530 17.98 10.61 26.79
C GLU A 530 17.46 10.20 28.18
N ALA A 531 16.82 11.11 28.92
CA ALA A 531 16.18 10.79 30.19
C ALA A 531 15.04 9.75 30.06
N ILE A 532 14.48 9.58 28.85
CA ILE A 532 13.53 8.49 28.53
C ILE A 532 14.30 7.25 28.07
N ALA A 533 15.27 7.41 27.17
CA ALA A 533 15.96 6.29 26.51
C ALA A 533 16.83 5.48 27.49
N ALA A 534 17.57 6.15 28.40
CA ALA A 534 18.48 5.48 29.32
C ALA A 534 17.77 4.47 30.25
N PRO A 535 16.66 4.82 30.91
CA PRO A 535 15.95 3.85 31.75
C PRO A 535 15.27 2.75 30.90
N LEU A 536 14.80 3.01 29.67
CA LEU A 536 14.26 1.97 28.80
C LEU A 536 15.33 0.93 28.41
N LYS A 537 16.58 1.38 28.15
CA LYS A 537 17.72 0.49 27.91
C LYS A 537 18.01 -0.39 29.13
N ARG A 538 17.95 0.18 30.35
CA ARG A 538 18.11 -0.60 31.58
C ARG A 538 17.03 -1.66 31.74
N VAL A 539 15.76 -1.33 31.51
CA VAL A 539 14.67 -2.33 31.51
C VAL A 539 14.94 -3.45 30.51
N ALA A 540 15.35 -3.13 29.28
CA ALA A 540 15.70 -4.12 28.28
C ALA A 540 16.84 -5.04 28.72
N GLN A 541 17.90 -4.46 29.30
CA GLN A 541 19.04 -5.21 29.83
C GLN A 541 18.65 -6.13 31.00
N ARG A 542 17.78 -5.66 31.91
CA ARG A 542 17.28 -6.49 33.03
C ARG A 542 16.48 -7.68 32.52
N LEU A 543 15.56 -7.44 31.58
CA LEU A 543 14.77 -8.51 30.95
C LEU A 543 15.65 -9.50 30.17
N MET A 544 16.71 -9.03 29.50
CA MET A 544 17.66 -9.91 28.81
C MET A 544 18.46 -10.78 29.80
N ARG A 545 18.91 -10.21 30.93
CA ARG A 545 19.56 -10.99 31.99
C ARG A 545 18.61 -12.05 32.54
N ARG A 546 17.37 -11.70 32.84
CA ARG A 546 16.37 -12.65 33.30
C ARG A 546 16.18 -13.79 32.29
N LEU A 547 16.16 -13.49 31.00
CA LEU A 547 16.07 -14.50 29.95
C LEU A 547 17.29 -15.43 29.92
N GLN A 548 18.49 -14.96 30.28
CA GLN A 548 19.71 -15.76 30.34
C GLN A 548 19.80 -16.56 31.65
N ASP A 549 19.55 -15.92 32.77
CA ASP A 549 19.76 -16.51 34.09
C ASP A 549 18.67 -17.51 34.51
N GLU A 550 17.41 -17.23 34.11
CA GLU A 550 16.23 -18.06 34.43
C GLU A 550 15.75 -18.91 33.24
N ALA A 551 16.57 -19.08 32.19
CA ALA A 551 16.15 -19.76 30.97
C ALA A 551 15.57 -21.17 31.19
N ALA A 552 16.03 -21.91 32.19
CA ALA A 552 15.53 -23.23 32.51
C ALA A 552 14.15 -23.22 33.19
N ASP A 553 13.83 -22.17 33.93
CA ASP A 553 12.62 -22.05 34.75
C ASP A 553 11.47 -21.35 33.97
N LEU A 554 11.80 -20.60 32.91
CA LEU A 554 10.82 -19.93 32.06
C LEU A 554 10.23 -20.87 31.02
N ASP A 555 8.90 -20.83 30.86
CA ASP A 555 8.26 -21.51 29.74
C ASP A 555 8.62 -20.85 28.40
N THR A 556 8.46 -21.60 27.31
CA THR A 556 8.78 -21.13 25.95
C THR A 556 8.01 -19.86 25.57
N ALA A 557 6.75 -19.72 25.98
CA ALA A 557 5.92 -18.57 25.66
C ALA A 557 6.41 -17.30 26.36
N THR A 558 6.81 -17.42 27.64
CA THR A 558 7.39 -16.29 28.41
C THR A 558 8.75 -15.89 27.85
N ARG A 559 9.61 -16.84 27.47
CA ARG A 559 10.90 -16.54 26.80
C ARG A 559 10.69 -15.74 25.51
N HIS A 560 9.79 -16.18 24.63
CA HIS A 560 9.46 -15.44 23.41
C HIS A 560 8.87 -14.06 23.69
N ARG A 561 8.07 -13.92 24.73
CA ARG A 561 7.51 -12.62 25.14
C ARG A 561 8.61 -11.68 25.63
N ILE A 562 9.51 -12.12 26.48
CA ILE A 562 10.64 -11.30 26.95
C ILE A 562 11.49 -10.85 25.77
N ASP A 563 11.87 -11.74 24.87
CA ASP A 563 12.64 -11.41 23.69
C ASP A 563 11.94 -10.37 22.80
N ALA A 564 10.64 -10.53 22.57
CA ALA A 564 9.86 -9.56 21.78
C ALA A 564 9.72 -8.19 22.48
N VAL A 565 9.59 -8.17 23.79
CA VAL A 565 9.56 -6.93 24.59
C VAL A 565 10.92 -6.23 24.55
N VAL A 566 12.01 -6.97 24.75
CA VAL A 566 13.38 -6.44 24.69
C VAL A 566 13.62 -5.77 23.35
N ARG A 567 13.35 -6.48 22.25
CA ARG A 567 13.47 -5.89 20.89
C ARG A 567 12.60 -4.64 20.71
N GLY A 568 11.40 -4.63 21.27
CA GLY A 568 10.51 -3.46 21.24
C GLY A 568 11.08 -2.27 21.99
N LEU A 569 11.68 -2.51 23.14
CA LEU A 569 12.34 -1.48 23.97
C LEU A 569 13.61 -0.95 23.29
N GLU A 570 14.45 -1.83 22.76
CA GLU A 570 15.67 -1.46 22.04
C GLU A 570 15.35 -0.64 20.80
N ARG A 571 14.36 -1.04 20.02
CA ARG A 571 13.89 -0.26 18.89
C ARG A 571 13.51 1.17 19.32
N ARG A 572 12.73 1.33 20.38
CA ARG A 572 12.31 2.65 20.86
C ARG A 572 13.47 3.44 21.46
N ALA A 573 14.29 2.81 22.29
CA ALA A 573 15.36 3.50 23.01
C ALA A 573 16.60 3.78 22.15
N ILE A 574 16.95 2.91 21.18
CA ILE A 574 18.16 3.01 20.38
C ILE A 574 17.87 3.62 19.02
N LEU A 575 16.96 3.02 18.26
CA LEU A 575 16.72 3.47 16.88
C LEU A 575 15.90 4.75 16.84
N GLU A 576 14.80 4.84 17.58
CA GLU A 576 13.89 5.99 17.52
C GLU A 576 14.41 7.16 18.37
N LEU A 577 14.47 7.01 19.71
CA LEU A 577 14.96 8.07 20.61
C LEU A 577 16.42 8.42 20.35
N GLY A 578 17.27 7.40 20.12
CA GLY A 578 18.68 7.61 19.79
C GLY A 578 18.87 8.35 18.47
N GLY A 579 18.12 7.99 17.46
CA GLY A 579 18.12 8.67 16.17
C GLY A 579 17.65 10.12 16.28
N TRP A 580 16.51 10.37 16.95
CA TRP A 580 16.03 11.75 17.18
C TRP A 580 17.03 12.59 17.93
N ARG A 581 17.66 12.02 18.97
CA ARG A 581 18.70 12.71 19.75
C ARG A 581 19.91 13.06 18.88
N SER A 582 20.39 12.15 18.06
CA SER A 582 21.48 12.41 17.10
C SER A 582 21.12 13.56 16.17
N MET A 583 19.93 13.53 15.57
CA MET A 583 19.44 14.61 14.69
C MET A 583 19.46 15.99 15.41
N LEU A 584 19.02 16.06 16.67
CA LEU A 584 18.97 17.30 17.43
C LEU A 584 20.35 17.83 17.77
N LEU A 585 21.29 16.97 18.19
CA LEU A 585 22.65 17.36 18.56
C LEU A 585 23.48 17.78 17.34
N GLU A 586 23.22 17.19 16.20
CA GLU A 586 23.93 17.49 14.93
C GLU A 586 23.41 18.77 14.25
N LEU A 587 22.33 19.39 14.72
CA LEU A 587 21.82 20.66 14.17
C LEU A 587 22.84 21.81 14.21
N ALA A 588 23.73 21.81 15.19
CA ALA A 588 24.78 22.81 15.37
C ALA A 588 26.12 22.43 14.73
N ALA A 589 26.29 21.18 14.27
CA ALA A 589 27.53 20.68 13.73
C ALA A 589 27.67 20.97 12.23
N GLU A 590 28.93 21.08 11.75
CA GLU A 590 29.19 21.04 10.32
C GLU A 590 28.80 19.66 9.76
N ARG A 591 27.97 19.65 8.73
CA ARG A 591 27.32 18.45 8.26
C ARG A 591 28.20 17.59 7.36
N GLY A 592 28.23 16.30 7.62
CA GLY A 592 28.61 15.28 6.65
C GLY A 592 27.63 15.24 5.46
N GLN A 593 28.10 14.83 4.30
CA GLN A 593 27.30 14.77 3.06
C GLN A 593 26.32 13.58 2.99
N ALA A 594 26.23 12.77 4.05
CA ALA A 594 25.44 11.53 4.02
C ALA A 594 23.92 11.74 4.14
N PHE A 595 23.51 12.82 4.79
CA PHE A 595 22.10 13.08 5.11
C PHE A 595 21.59 14.39 4.54
N VAL A 596 20.29 14.45 4.34
CA VAL A 596 19.54 15.67 4.03
C VAL A 596 18.56 15.93 5.17
N ASP A 597 18.71 17.09 5.81
CA ASP A 597 17.91 17.52 6.93
C ASP A 597 17.05 18.73 6.57
N TRP A 598 15.77 18.70 6.95
CA TRP A 598 14.88 19.85 6.77
C TRP A 598 13.78 19.87 7.83
N LEU A 599 13.17 21.05 7.99
CA LEU A 599 12.04 21.29 8.87
C LEU A 599 10.77 21.48 8.05
N ALA A 600 9.66 20.92 8.51
CA ALA A 600 8.38 20.99 7.83
C ALA A 600 7.24 21.38 8.78
N VAL A 601 6.26 22.09 8.24
CA VAL A 601 4.93 22.29 8.82
C VAL A 601 3.94 21.61 7.89
N GLU A 602 3.34 20.53 8.35
CA GLU A 602 2.37 19.79 7.56
C GLU A 602 1.00 20.43 7.63
N ARG A 603 0.34 20.55 6.48
CA ARG A 603 -0.97 21.15 6.35
C ARG A 603 -1.95 20.22 5.63
N VAL A 604 -3.17 20.16 6.15
CA VAL A 604 -4.31 19.52 5.51
C VAL A 604 -5.42 20.54 5.38
N GLN A 605 -5.87 20.82 4.16
CA GLN A 605 -6.88 21.84 3.87
C GLN A 605 -6.53 23.23 4.45
N GLY A 606 -5.24 23.57 4.42
CA GLY A 606 -4.74 24.85 4.93
C GLY A 606 -4.50 24.90 6.44
N GLN A 607 -4.94 23.91 7.21
CA GLN A 607 -4.72 23.81 8.65
C GLN A 607 -3.42 23.07 8.96
N GLU A 608 -2.63 23.59 9.89
CA GLU A 608 -1.42 22.96 10.37
C GLU A 608 -1.81 21.73 11.22
N VAL A 609 -1.30 20.55 10.85
CA VAL A 609 -1.65 19.28 11.49
C VAL A 609 -0.46 18.59 12.14
N ASP A 610 0.77 18.91 11.70
CA ASP A 610 2.00 18.38 12.31
C ASP A 610 3.19 19.32 12.07
N TYR A 611 4.22 19.15 12.89
CA TYR A 611 5.49 19.88 12.84
C TYR A 611 6.60 18.84 12.89
N ALA A 612 7.46 18.79 11.88
CA ALA A 612 8.41 17.71 11.73
C ALA A 612 9.84 18.19 11.41
N PHE A 613 10.82 17.54 12.02
CA PHE A 613 12.21 17.57 11.64
C PHE A 613 12.52 16.25 10.94
N HIS A 614 12.83 16.30 9.65
CA HIS A 614 13.11 15.14 8.80
C HIS A 614 14.60 14.98 8.56
N ARG A 615 15.06 13.74 8.53
CA ARG A 615 16.38 13.31 8.10
C ARG A 615 16.25 12.16 7.13
N HIS A 616 16.73 12.34 5.92
CA HIS A 616 16.82 11.28 4.91
C HIS A 616 18.26 11.06 4.48
N TRP A 617 18.58 9.84 4.12
CA TRP A 617 19.83 9.56 3.46
C TRP A 617 19.87 10.27 2.10
N LEU A 618 20.99 10.89 1.78
CA LEU A 618 21.22 11.41 0.43
C LEU A 618 21.15 10.26 -0.59
N ASP A 619 21.79 9.14 -0.24
CA ASP A 619 21.72 7.87 -0.95
C ASP A 619 21.15 6.77 -0.04
N PRO A 620 19.83 6.51 -0.09
CA PRO A 620 19.21 5.51 0.77
C PRO A 620 19.58 4.07 0.39
N THR A 621 20.22 3.84 -0.77
CA THR A 621 20.66 2.51 -1.15
C THR A 621 21.89 2.06 -0.36
N HIS A 622 22.61 2.98 0.27
CA HIS A 622 23.73 2.62 1.15
C HIS A 622 23.27 1.79 2.35
N PRO A 623 22.36 2.23 3.23
CA PRO A 623 21.85 1.40 4.32
C PRO A 623 21.11 0.14 3.81
N PHE A 624 20.45 0.18 2.66
CA PHE A 624 19.84 -1.02 2.06
C PHE A 624 20.88 -2.10 1.77
N VAL A 625 22.02 -1.73 1.19
CA VAL A 625 23.10 -2.69 0.94
C VAL A 625 23.68 -3.24 2.24
N GLU A 626 23.93 -2.39 3.22
CA GLU A 626 24.49 -2.78 4.52
C GLU A 626 23.61 -3.81 5.26
N VAL A 627 22.29 -3.62 5.27
CA VAL A 627 21.41 -4.46 6.10
C VAL A 627 20.70 -5.58 5.34
N VAL A 628 20.60 -5.52 4.02
CA VAL A 628 19.89 -6.53 3.21
C VAL A 628 20.83 -7.26 2.27
N ALA A 629 21.56 -6.51 1.42
CA ALA A 629 22.27 -7.14 0.31
C ALA A 629 23.57 -7.80 0.74
N ARG A 630 24.35 -7.19 1.62
CA ARG A 630 25.68 -7.68 2.04
C ARG A 630 25.63 -9.06 2.69
N ASP A 631 24.64 -9.32 3.53
CA ASP A 631 24.47 -10.59 4.22
C ASP A 631 23.81 -11.67 3.36
N ALA A 632 23.14 -11.28 2.27
CA ALA A 632 22.52 -12.21 1.34
C ALA A 632 23.56 -13.02 0.56
N HIS A 633 23.17 -14.18 0.03
CA HIS A 633 23.95 -14.92 -0.97
C HIS A 633 23.56 -14.47 -2.38
N GLY A 634 22.31 -14.10 -2.61
CA GLY A 634 21.87 -13.60 -3.90
C GLY A 634 20.69 -12.66 -3.79
N VAL A 635 20.73 -11.62 -4.60
CA VAL A 635 19.70 -10.58 -4.70
C VAL A 635 19.40 -10.35 -6.17
N LEU A 636 18.16 -10.55 -6.54
CA LEU A 636 17.64 -10.19 -7.86
C LEU A 636 16.85 -8.88 -7.75
N VAL A 637 17.24 -7.88 -8.52
CA VAL A 637 16.48 -6.65 -8.71
C VAL A 637 15.97 -6.62 -10.14
N THR A 638 14.68 -6.74 -10.34
CA THR A 638 14.07 -6.86 -11.67
C THR A 638 12.92 -5.88 -11.90
N SER A 639 12.84 -5.34 -13.11
CA SER A 639 11.75 -4.46 -13.53
C SER A 639 11.70 -4.37 -15.06
N ALA A 640 10.59 -3.88 -15.59
CA ALA A 640 10.50 -3.46 -16.99
C ALA A 640 11.18 -2.10 -17.25
N THR A 641 11.52 -1.37 -16.20
CA THR A 641 11.97 0.02 -16.24
C THR A 641 13.14 0.26 -15.28
N LEU A 642 14.16 -0.58 -15.27
CA LEU A 642 15.38 -0.34 -14.48
C LEU A 642 16.22 0.76 -15.09
N THR A 643 16.43 0.73 -16.40
CA THR A 643 17.16 1.75 -17.15
C THR A 643 16.20 2.83 -17.65
N ASP A 644 16.71 4.06 -17.75
CA ASP A 644 15.87 5.21 -18.07
C ASP A 644 15.75 5.53 -19.57
N GLY A 645 16.58 4.92 -20.42
CA GLY A 645 16.55 5.15 -21.86
C GLY A 645 17.18 6.50 -22.26
N SER A 646 18.35 6.80 -21.71
CA SER A 646 19.10 8.01 -22.04
C SER A 646 19.64 8.01 -23.47
N GLY A 647 19.70 6.85 -24.12
CA GLY A 647 20.35 6.62 -25.40
C GLY A 647 21.82 6.19 -25.28
N ASP A 648 22.35 6.15 -24.06
CA ASP A 648 23.70 5.65 -23.75
C ASP A 648 23.58 4.45 -22.81
N PRO A 649 23.77 3.21 -23.30
CA PRO A 649 23.58 1.99 -22.51
C PRO A 649 24.45 1.92 -21.25
N LEU A 650 25.67 2.49 -21.27
CA LEU A 650 26.53 2.49 -20.09
C LEU A 650 25.95 3.36 -18.99
N ARG A 651 25.53 4.57 -19.32
CA ARG A 651 24.89 5.50 -18.38
C ARG A 651 23.56 4.97 -17.85
N ASP A 652 22.78 4.30 -18.70
CA ASP A 652 21.53 3.66 -18.32
C ASP A 652 21.76 2.64 -17.21
N TRP A 653 22.79 1.80 -17.33
CA TRP A 653 23.16 0.83 -16.32
C TRP A 653 23.78 1.46 -15.07
N GLU A 654 24.62 2.48 -15.21
CA GLU A 654 25.15 3.23 -14.07
C GLU A 654 24.03 3.85 -13.23
N ALA A 655 23.00 4.39 -13.87
CA ALA A 655 21.82 4.91 -13.20
C ALA A 655 21.02 3.81 -12.48
N ALA A 656 20.86 2.64 -13.11
CA ALA A 656 20.20 1.49 -12.50
C ALA A 656 20.98 0.95 -11.28
N GLU A 657 22.32 0.86 -11.39
CA GLU A 657 23.20 0.45 -10.29
C GLU A 657 23.16 1.43 -9.12
N ALA A 658 23.14 2.74 -9.39
CA ALA A 658 23.02 3.76 -8.36
C ALA A 658 21.68 3.63 -7.60
N ARG A 659 20.59 3.36 -8.33
CA ARG A 659 19.26 3.26 -7.72
C ARG A 659 18.98 1.91 -7.04
N SER A 660 19.73 0.87 -7.34
CA SER A 660 19.64 -0.45 -6.72
C SER A 660 20.68 -0.70 -5.63
N GLY A 661 21.62 0.21 -5.45
CA GLY A 661 22.70 0.06 -4.48
C GLY A 661 23.88 -0.79 -4.97
N ALA A 662 23.83 -1.29 -6.20
CA ALA A 662 24.90 -2.16 -6.75
C ALA A 662 26.29 -1.53 -6.66
N ARG A 663 26.38 -0.20 -6.77
CA ARG A 663 27.63 0.55 -6.67
C ARG A 663 28.33 0.49 -5.30
N HIS A 664 27.62 0.07 -4.26
CA HIS A 664 28.16 -0.06 -2.89
C HIS A 664 28.72 -1.45 -2.61
N LEU A 665 28.59 -2.39 -3.55
CA LEU A 665 29.17 -3.74 -3.45
C LEU A 665 30.52 -3.77 -4.16
N GLU A 666 31.48 -4.51 -3.59
CA GLU A 666 32.79 -4.74 -4.23
C GLU A 666 32.66 -5.55 -5.51
N LYS A 667 31.76 -6.56 -5.49
CA LYS A 667 31.50 -7.41 -6.65
C LYS A 667 30.51 -6.71 -7.60
N PRO A 668 30.87 -6.49 -8.88
CA PRO A 668 29.98 -5.88 -9.85
C PRO A 668 28.69 -6.69 -10.03
N ALA A 669 27.59 -5.99 -10.22
CA ALA A 669 26.31 -6.62 -10.51
C ALA A 669 26.31 -7.30 -11.89
N LEU A 670 25.64 -8.44 -11.97
CA LEU A 670 25.32 -9.07 -13.26
C LEU A 670 24.16 -8.32 -13.92
N ARG A 671 24.38 -7.88 -15.17
CA ARG A 671 23.38 -7.11 -15.93
C ARG A 671 22.71 -8.02 -16.96
N ALA A 672 21.40 -8.05 -16.98
CA ALA A 672 20.60 -8.77 -17.98
C ALA A 672 19.56 -7.84 -18.60
N ARG A 673 19.44 -7.83 -19.90
CA ARG A 673 18.39 -7.08 -20.61
C ARG A 673 17.69 -8.00 -21.62
N VAL A 674 16.38 -8.12 -21.46
CA VAL A 674 15.52 -8.93 -22.32
C VAL A 674 14.45 -8.02 -22.95
N PRO A 675 14.41 -7.90 -24.29
CA PRO A 675 13.47 -7.01 -24.95
C PRO A 675 12.04 -7.51 -24.83
N SER A 676 11.09 -6.57 -24.92
CA SER A 676 9.66 -6.90 -25.00
C SER A 676 9.35 -7.65 -26.29
N PRO A 677 8.44 -8.64 -26.27
CA PRO A 677 7.97 -9.33 -27.48
C PRO A 677 6.98 -8.49 -28.31
N PHE A 678 6.53 -7.33 -27.80
CA PHE A 678 5.49 -6.52 -28.46
C PHE A 678 6.02 -5.65 -29.59
N ASN A 679 5.20 -5.48 -30.63
CA ASN A 679 5.46 -4.57 -31.74
C ASN A 679 4.88 -3.18 -31.45
N TYR A 680 5.54 -2.42 -30.58
CA TYR A 680 5.09 -1.09 -30.17
C TYR A 680 4.80 -0.11 -31.33
N PRO A 681 5.59 -0.04 -32.41
CA PRO A 681 5.26 0.82 -33.55
C PRO A 681 3.90 0.54 -34.19
N ALA A 682 3.46 -0.72 -34.21
CA ALA A 682 2.15 -1.10 -34.73
C ALA A 682 1.02 -0.96 -33.72
N GLN A 683 1.34 -1.12 -32.42
CA GLN A 683 0.36 -1.19 -31.33
C GLN A 683 0.16 0.15 -30.61
N THR A 684 1.04 1.13 -30.81
CA THR A 684 0.98 2.37 -30.05
C THR A 684 1.19 3.63 -30.90
N ARG A 685 0.63 4.75 -30.42
CA ARG A 685 0.91 6.11 -30.90
C ARG A 685 1.27 7.02 -29.75
N ILE A 686 2.15 8.00 -30.00
CA ILE A 686 2.55 9.01 -29.01
C ILE A 686 2.30 10.38 -29.63
N LEU A 687 1.39 11.14 -29.00
CA LEU A 687 0.96 12.44 -29.49
C LEU A 687 1.30 13.52 -28.45
N VAL A 688 1.97 14.58 -28.88
CA VAL A 688 2.23 15.78 -28.08
C VAL A 688 1.39 16.91 -28.62
N VAL A 689 0.40 17.35 -27.86
CA VAL A 689 -0.52 18.41 -28.24
C VAL A 689 0.16 19.76 -28.03
N THR A 690 0.18 20.60 -29.09
CA THR A 690 0.99 21.84 -29.12
C THR A 690 0.18 23.11 -28.96
N ASP A 691 -1.13 23.10 -29.13
CA ASP A 691 -2.03 24.26 -29.16
C ASP A 691 -2.91 24.43 -27.92
N VAL A 692 -2.78 23.55 -26.91
CA VAL A 692 -3.41 23.68 -25.60
C VAL A 692 -2.54 24.52 -24.68
N LYS A 693 -3.07 25.64 -24.18
CA LYS A 693 -2.32 26.53 -23.28
C LYS A 693 -2.18 25.91 -21.90
N ARG A 694 -0.93 25.79 -21.42
CA ARG A 694 -0.54 25.10 -20.18
C ARG A 694 -1.32 25.57 -18.93
N ASN A 695 -1.66 26.85 -18.83
CA ASN A 695 -2.33 27.43 -17.66
C ASN A 695 -3.84 27.66 -17.87
N ASP A 696 -4.38 27.32 -19.05
CA ASP A 696 -5.79 27.44 -19.36
C ASP A 696 -6.51 26.13 -18.97
N LEU A 697 -7.25 26.19 -17.86
CA LEU A 697 -7.98 25.07 -17.32
C LEU A 697 -9.13 24.63 -18.24
N GLY A 698 -9.81 25.59 -18.87
CA GLY A 698 -10.91 25.30 -19.77
C GLY A 698 -10.45 24.55 -21.02
N GLN A 699 -9.32 24.96 -21.62
CA GLN A 699 -8.73 24.26 -22.74
C GLN A 699 -8.24 22.85 -22.35
N ALA A 700 -7.62 22.70 -21.17
CA ALA A 700 -7.23 21.39 -20.67
C ALA A 700 -8.45 20.47 -20.47
N ALA A 701 -9.51 20.96 -19.83
CA ALA A 701 -10.74 20.20 -19.64
C ALA A 701 -11.39 19.81 -20.97
N ALA A 702 -11.47 20.73 -21.94
CA ALA A 702 -11.95 20.42 -23.29
C ALA A 702 -11.09 19.34 -23.96
N ALA A 703 -9.76 19.42 -23.83
CA ALA A 703 -8.86 18.41 -24.40
C ALA A 703 -9.10 17.01 -23.77
N TYR A 704 -9.21 16.91 -22.46
CA TYR A 704 -9.53 15.64 -21.79
C TYR A 704 -10.89 15.09 -22.25
N ARG A 705 -11.92 15.92 -22.29
CA ARG A 705 -13.25 15.53 -22.75
C ARG A 705 -13.24 14.97 -24.17
N GLU A 706 -12.69 15.72 -25.14
CA GLU A 706 -12.68 15.32 -26.55
C GLU A 706 -11.84 14.05 -26.80
N LEU A 707 -10.70 13.92 -26.11
CA LEU A 707 -9.85 12.73 -26.19
C LEU A 707 -10.54 11.49 -25.61
N PHE A 708 -11.22 11.64 -24.46
CA PHE A 708 -11.95 10.54 -23.82
C PHE A 708 -13.16 10.10 -24.65
N LEU A 709 -13.88 11.03 -25.24
CA LEU A 709 -14.96 10.76 -26.18
C LEU A 709 -14.45 10.07 -27.45
N ALA A 710 -13.34 10.54 -28.01
CA ALA A 710 -12.72 9.91 -29.21
C ALA A 710 -12.22 8.50 -28.94
N ALA A 711 -11.73 8.22 -27.74
CA ALA A 711 -11.35 6.87 -27.33
C ALA A 711 -12.57 5.98 -27.05
N GLY A 712 -13.75 6.53 -26.78
CA GLY A 712 -14.93 5.78 -26.34
C GLY A 712 -14.73 5.11 -24.98
N GLY A 713 -14.06 5.77 -24.05
CA GLY A 713 -13.69 5.24 -22.72
C GLY A 713 -12.38 4.46 -22.71
N GLY A 714 -12.14 3.69 -21.65
CA GLY A 714 -10.86 3.03 -21.41
C GLY A 714 -9.70 4.03 -21.30
N ALA A 715 -9.94 5.16 -20.65
CA ALA A 715 -9.05 6.31 -20.68
C ALA A 715 -8.58 6.71 -19.27
N LEU A 716 -7.26 6.92 -19.14
CA LEU A 716 -6.61 7.33 -17.90
C LEU A 716 -6.03 8.75 -18.06
N GLY A 717 -6.52 9.69 -17.27
CA GLY A 717 -5.97 11.04 -17.16
C GLY A 717 -5.02 11.17 -15.97
N ILE A 718 -3.77 11.56 -16.21
CA ILE A 718 -2.75 11.69 -15.16
C ILE A 718 -2.40 13.16 -14.95
N PHE A 719 -2.53 13.59 -13.69
CA PHE A 719 -2.28 14.97 -13.27
C PHE A 719 -1.09 15.07 -12.32
N THR A 720 -0.35 16.15 -12.45
CA THR A 720 0.73 16.51 -11.52
C THR A 720 0.26 17.28 -10.29
N ALA A 721 -1.01 17.73 -10.26
CA ALA A 721 -1.58 18.50 -9.17
C ALA A 721 -3.05 18.11 -8.91
N ILE A 722 -3.37 17.81 -7.65
CA ILE A 722 -4.73 17.40 -7.20
C ILE A 722 -5.77 18.49 -7.49
N ALA A 723 -5.42 19.77 -7.29
CA ALA A 723 -6.33 20.87 -7.54
C ALA A 723 -6.77 20.96 -9.02
N ARG A 724 -5.82 20.70 -9.96
CA ARG A 724 -6.15 20.64 -11.38
C ARG A 724 -7.03 19.45 -11.74
N LEU A 725 -6.74 18.30 -11.17
CA LEU A 725 -7.56 17.09 -11.34
C LEU A 725 -9.02 17.38 -10.94
N LYS A 726 -9.22 17.93 -9.74
CA LYS A 726 -10.58 18.27 -9.25
C LYS A 726 -11.29 19.26 -10.16
N ALA A 727 -10.62 20.31 -10.56
CA ALA A 727 -11.20 21.35 -11.39
C ALA A 727 -11.50 20.85 -12.82
N VAL A 728 -10.67 19.97 -13.41
CA VAL A 728 -10.99 19.33 -14.70
C VAL A 728 -12.17 18.37 -14.53
N HIS A 729 -12.20 17.58 -13.46
CA HIS A 729 -13.32 16.67 -13.18
C HIS A 729 -14.66 17.42 -13.14
N GLU A 730 -14.76 18.55 -12.44
CA GLU A 730 -15.98 19.38 -12.36
C GLU A 730 -16.49 19.82 -13.73
N LEU A 731 -15.58 20.09 -14.67
CA LEU A 731 -15.94 20.56 -16.01
C LEU A 731 -16.33 19.43 -16.98
N ILE A 732 -15.81 18.21 -16.80
CA ILE A 732 -15.99 17.13 -17.79
C ILE A 732 -16.93 16.00 -17.31
N ALA A 733 -17.25 15.92 -16.03
CA ALA A 733 -18.02 14.80 -15.49
C ALA A 733 -19.41 14.70 -16.13
N ALA A 734 -20.19 15.79 -16.11
CA ALA A 734 -21.55 15.77 -16.69
C ALA A 734 -21.58 15.51 -18.21
N PRO A 735 -20.70 16.12 -19.03
CA PRO A 735 -20.62 15.79 -20.46
C PRO A 735 -20.26 14.32 -20.75
N LEU A 736 -19.33 13.72 -20.02
CA LEU A 736 -18.96 12.31 -20.21
C LEU A 736 -20.07 11.36 -19.74
N GLU A 737 -20.71 11.66 -18.64
CA GLU A 737 -21.86 10.89 -18.14
C GLU A 737 -23.02 10.91 -19.14
N THR A 738 -23.29 12.07 -19.77
CA THR A 738 -24.30 12.22 -20.83
C THR A 738 -23.95 11.38 -22.05
N ALA A 739 -22.67 11.17 -22.34
CA ALA A 739 -22.18 10.32 -23.42
C ALA A 739 -22.10 8.83 -23.02
N GLY A 740 -22.50 8.45 -21.81
CA GLY A 740 -22.48 7.09 -21.32
C GLY A 740 -21.07 6.60 -20.90
N LEU A 741 -20.14 7.51 -20.66
CA LEU A 741 -18.80 7.20 -20.20
C LEU A 741 -18.67 7.54 -18.70
N PRO A 742 -18.70 6.53 -17.79
CA PRO A 742 -18.50 6.75 -16.37
C PRO A 742 -17.14 7.39 -16.09
N LEU A 743 -17.11 8.46 -15.28
CA LEU A 743 -15.87 9.11 -14.88
C LEU A 743 -15.60 8.86 -13.38
N LEU A 744 -14.49 8.17 -13.11
CA LEU A 744 -13.94 7.95 -11.79
C LEU A 744 -12.82 8.97 -11.53
N ALA A 745 -12.67 9.44 -10.30
CA ALA A 745 -11.63 10.41 -9.98
C ALA A 745 -11.05 10.20 -8.58
N GLN A 746 -9.73 10.02 -8.52
CA GLN A 746 -8.98 10.02 -7.27
C GLN A 746 -9.15 11.37 -6.55
N HIS A 747 -9.25 11.37 -5.23
CA HIS A 747 -9.47 12.57 -4.40
C HIS A 747 -10.84 13.26 -4.56
N VAL A 748 -11.72 12.75 -5.40
CA VAL A 748 -13.11 13.21 -5.58
C VAL A 748 -14.06 12.13 -5.09
N ASP A 749 -13.93 10.91 -5.64
CA ASP A 749 -14.71 9.77 -5.21
C ASP A 749 -14.24 9.30 -3.82
N GLY A 750 -15.20 8.93 -2.99
CA GLY A 750 -14.92 8.57 -1.60
C GLY A 750 -14.29 7.19 -1.39
N MET A 751 -13.70 6.62 -2.41
CA MET A 751 -13.12 5.28 -2.43
C MET A 751 -11.60 5.33 -2.42
N ASP A 752 -10.95 4.26 -1.97
CA ASP A 752 -9.50 4.14 -2.08
C ASP A 752 -9.06 3.92 -3.54
N THR A 753 -7.78 4.20 -3.81
CA THR A 753 -7.24 4.12 -5.18
C THR A 753 -7.30 2.71 -5.77
N ALA A 754 -7.14 1.66 -4.95
CA ALA A 754 -7.18 0.29 -5.44
C ALA A 754 -8.60 -0.08 -5.88
N THR A 755 -9.61 0.29 -5.11
CA THR A 755 -11.02 0.10 -5.46
C THR A 755 -11.40 0.85 -6.75
N LEU A 756 -10.93 2.10 -6.93
CA LEU A 756 -11.14 2.85 -8.17
C LEU A 756 -10.50 2.17 -9.38
N VAL A 757 -9.30 1.62 -9.23
CA VAL A 757 -8.61 0.86 -10.28
C VAL A 757 -9.34 -0.45 -10.59
N ASP A 758 -9.89 -1.13 -9.58
CA ASP A 758 -10.65 -2.37 -9.79
C ASP A 758 -11.97 -2.11 -10.53
N ILE A 759 -12.66 -1.01 -10.22
CA ILE A 759 -13.84 -0.57 -10.98
C ILE A 759 -13.44 -0.24 -12.41
N PHE A 760 -12.39 0.57 -12.60
CA PHE A 760 -11.88 0.95 -13.93
C PHE A 760 -11.47 -0.25 -14.77
N ARG A 761 -10.90 -1.30 -14.16
CA ARG A 761 -10.55 -2.55 -14.85
C ARG A 761 -11.79 -3.32 -15.31
N ALA A 762 -12.83 -3.35 -14.51
CA ALA A 762 -14.02 -4.15 -14.79
C ALA A 762 -15.03 -3.43 -15.69
N GLU A 763 -15.08 -2.11 -15.66
CA GLU A 763 -15.96 -1.29 -16.50
C GLU A 763 -15.17 -0.75 -17.70
N GLU A 764 -15.11 -1.53 -18.78
CA GLU A 764 -14.23 -1.32 -19.94
C GLU A 764 -14.34 0.07 -20.61
N ASP A 765 -15.51 0.71 -20.55
CA ASP A 765 -15.75 2.01 -21.17
C ASP A 765 -15.69 3.16 -20.15
N SER A 766 -15.24 2.89 -18.92
CA SER A 766 -15.05 3.93 -17.91
C SER A 766 -13.80 4.77 -18.16
N CYS A 767 -13.75 5.94 -17.54
CA CYS A 767 -12.59 6.83 -17.52
C CYS A 767 -12.11 7.05 -16.08
N LEU A 768 -10.81 7.20 -15.89
CA LEU A 768 -10.22 7.44 -14.56
C LEU A 768 -9.30 8.66 -14.58
N LEU A 769 -9.50 9.58 -13.63
CA LEU A 769 -8.56 10.68 -13.37
C LEU A 769 -7.77 10.37 -12.10
N GLY A 770 -6.44 10.52 -12.19
CA GLY A 770 -5.57 10.25 -11.05
C GLY A 770 -4.26 11.03 -11.07
N THR A 771 -3.47 10.80 -10.02
CA THR A 771 -2.11 11.33 -9.87
C THR A 771 -1.09 10.20 -10.01
N ASP A 772 0.17 10.45 -9.63
CA ASP A 772 1.25 9.46 -9.68
C ASP A 772 0.89 8.11 -9.00
N ALA A 773 0.07 8.12 -7.95
CA ALA A 773 -0.36 6.90 -7.26
C ALA A 773 -1.17 5.94 -8.15
N VAL A 774 -1.94 6.48 -9.10
CA VAL A 774 -2.67 5.66 -10.08
C VAL A 774 -1.72 5.15 -11.16
N ARG A 775 -0.74 5.95 -11.58
CA ARG A 775 0.28 5.54 -12.57
C ARG A 775 0.96 4.22 -12.20
N ASP A 776 1.37 4.06 -10.93
CA ASP A 776 2.16 2.92 -10.48
C ASP A 776 1.29 1.69 -10.14
N GLY A 777 0.00 1.90 -9.82
CA GLY A 777 -0.92 0.85 -9.35
C GLY A 777 -1.82 0.21 -10.42
N VAL A 778 -1.87 0.76 -11.64
CA VAL A 778 -2.79 0.30 -12.69
C VAL A 778 -2.17 -0.83 -13.49
N ASP A 779 -2.70 -2.04 -13.35
CA ASP A 779 -2.48 -3.17 -14.27
C ASP A 779 -3.83 -3.57 -14.86
N VAL A 780 -4.14 -2.98 -16.01
CA VAL A 780 -5.44 -3.08 -16.67
C VAL A 780 -5.18 -3.46 -18.13
N PRO A 781 -5.32 -4.74 -18.47
CA PRO A 781 -5.15 -5.21 -19.86
C PRO A 781 -6.40 -4.93 -20.70
N GLY A 782 -6.20 -4.90 -22.00
CA GLY A 782 -7.28 -4.89 -22.98
C GLY A 782 -7.97 -3.54 -23.10
N ARG A 783 -9.27 -3.59 -23.34
CA ARG A 783 -10.11 -2.44 -23.69
C ARG A 783 -10.23 -1.40 -22.57
N SER A 784 -10.08 -1.82 -21.32
CA SER A 784 -10.21 -0.94 -20.15
C SER A 784 -9.10 0.11 -20.04
N LEU A 785 -7.93 -0.04 -20.73
CA LEU A 785 -6.90 0.98 -20.79
C LEU A 785 -6.26 1.07 -22.18
N ARG A 786 -6.79 1.97 -23.01
CA ARG A 786 -6.32 2.21 -24.38
C ARG A 786 -5.88 3.65 -24.65
N LEU A 787 -6.13 4.56 -23.72
CA LEU A 787 -5.69 5.94 -23.80
C LEU A 787 -5.09 6.38 -22.48
N ILE A 788 -3.90 6.95 -22.53
CA ILE A 788 -3.30 7.67 -21.38
C ILE A 788 -3.07 9.12 -21.78
N VAL A 789 -3.58 10.05 -20.97
CA VAL A 789 -3.42 11.49 -21.18
C VAL A 789 -2.70 12.11 -20.00
N PHE A 790 -1.52 12.69 -20.23
CA PHE A 790 -0.79 13.48 -19.25
C PHE A 790 -1.11 14.96 -19.37
N ASP A 791 -1.45 15.59 -18.26
CA ASP A 791 -1.66 17.05 -18.17
C ASP A 791 -0.38 17.82 -18.47
N ARG A 792 0.76 17.36 -17.92
CA ARG A 792 2.08 18.01 -18.04
C ARG A 792 3.20 16.98 -18.01
N VAL A 793 4.38 17.39 -18.49
CA VAL A 793 5.61 16.61 -18.28
C VAL A 793 5.81 16.37 -16.79
N PRO A 794 5.95 15.10 -16.32
CA PRO A 794 5.98 14.75 -14.91
C PRO A 794 7.34 15.02 -14.25
N TRP A 795 7.76 16.28 -14.23
CA TRP A 795 8.98 16.70 -13.56
C TRP A 795 8.92 16.40 -12.06
N PRO A 796 10.05 16.02 -11.43
CA PRO A 796 10.11 15.91 -9.98
C PRO A 796 9.73 17.23 -9.29
N ARG A 797 9.10 17.13 -8.12
CA ARG A 797 8.84 18.32 -7.30
C ARG A 797 10.17 18.84 -6.76
N PRO A 798 10.47 20.13 -6.86
CA PRO A 798 11.75 20.70 -6.41
C PRO A 798 11.75 21.00 -4.89
N ASP A 799 11.42 19.97 -4.07
CA ASP A 799 11.56 20.04 -2.61
C ASP A 799 13.04 19.99 -2.18
N LEU A 800 13.29 20.17 -0.89
CA LEU A 800 14.66 20.24 -0.37
C LEU A 800 15.43 18.94 -0.56
N LEU A 801 14.80 17.81 -0.35
CA LEU A 801 15.39 16.49 -0.57
C LEU A 801 15.77 16.29 -2.05
N HIS A 802 14.83 16.60 -2.95
CA HIS A 802 15.09 16.49 -4.37
C HIS A 802 16.22 17.42 -4.84
N LYS A 803 16.25 18.67 -4.35
CA LYS A 803 17.34 19.64 -4.67
C LYS A 803 18.70 19.12 -4.25
N ALA A 804 18.79 18.52 -3.05
CA ALA A 804 20.03 17.93 -2.55
C ALA A 804 20.47 16.72 -3.41
N ARG A 805 19.56 15.80 -3.71
CA ARG A 805 19.81 14.63 -4.57
C ARG A 805 20.16 15.04 -5.99
N ARG A 806 19.48 16.03 -6.54
CA ARG A 806 19.79 16.62 -7.84
C ARG A 806 21.23 17.13 -7.90
N ALA A 807 21.70 17.83 -6.87
CA ALA A 807 23.07 18.31 -6.79
C ALA A 807 24.09 17.15 -6.73
N ALA A 808 23.78 16.09 -5.96
CA ALA A 808 24.67 14.95 -5.75
C ALA A 808 24.70 13.98 -6.95
N PHE A 809 23.59 13.79 -7.66
CA PHE A 809 23.43 12.77 -8.71
C PHE A 809 23.45 13.33 -10.14
N GLY A 810 24.12 14.47 -10.37
CA GLY A 810 24.41 14.96 -11.71
C GLY A 810 23.51 16.06 -12.26
N GLY A 811 22.85 16.83 -11.38
CA GLY A 811 22.12 18.05 -11.75
C GLY A 811 20.89 17.79 -12.62
N ALA A 812 20.78 18.50 -13.72
CA ALA A 812 19.66 18.37 -14.65
C ALA A 812 19.49 16.95 -15.23
N ARG A 813 20.56 16.16 -15.31
CA ARG A 813 20.51 14.77 -15.79
C ARG A 813 19.72 13.87 -14.83
N TYR A 814 19.78 14.14 -13.55
CA TYR A 814 18.98 13.43 -12.54
C TYR A 814 17.48 13.69 -12.72
N ASP A 815 17.09 14.94 -12.98
CA ASP A 815 15.70 15.30 -13.29
C ASP A 815 15.22 14.60 -14.57
N ASP A 816 16.04 14.62 -15.62
CA ASP A 816 15.74 13.97 -16.90
C ASP A 816 15.58 12.45 -16.73
N MET A 817 16.46 11.80 -15.96
CA MET A 817 16.38 10.37 -15.65
C MET A 817 15.06 10.03 -14.97
N LEU A 818 14.70 10.72 -13.88
CA LEU A 818 13.46 10.48 -13.14
C LEU A 818 12.22 10.71 -14.02
N THR A 819 12.27 11.75 -14.86
CA THR A 819 11.15 12.07 -15.77
C THR A 819 11.01 11.00 -16.86
N ARG A 820 12.12 10.51 -17.45
CA ARG A 820 12.08 9.41 -18.41
C ARG A 820 11.52 8.13 -17.78
N LEU A 821 11.95 7.78 -16.57
CA LEU A 821 11.42 6.61 -15.86
C LEU A 821 9.91 6.72 -15.66
N ARG A 822 9.39 7.88 -15.24
CA ARG A 822 7.94 8.10 -15.07
C ARG A 822 7.16 7.97 -16.38
N LEU A 823 7.69 8.54 -17.46
CA LEU A 823 7.07 8.42 -18.80
C LEU A 823 7.10 6.96 -19.29
N LYS A 824 8.24 6.28 -19.14
CA LYS A 824 8.41 4.86 -19.52
C LYS A 824 7.47 3.95 -18.77
N GLN A 825 7.28 4.16 -17.47
CA GLN A 825 6.36 3.42 -16.61
C GLN A 825 4.91 3.59 -17.07
N ALA A 826 4.49 4.83 -17.28
CA ALA A 826 3.13 5.11 -17.73
C ALA A 826 2.86 4.53 -19.14
N PHE A 827 3.78 4.72 -20.09
CA PHE A 827 3.67 4.15 -21.42
C PHE A 827 3.58 2.62 -21.39
N GLY A 828 4.38 1.97 -20.55
CA GLY A 828 4.38 0.50 -20.40
C GLY A 828 3.06 -0.10 -19.89
N ARG A 829 2.08 0.74 -19.52
CA ARG A 829 0.73 0.29 -19.13
C ARG A 829 -0.20 0.06 -20.32
N LEU A 830 0.09 0.66 -21.48
CA LEU A 830 -0.79 0.64 -22.65
C LEU A 830 -0.87 -0.73 -23.35
N VAL A 831 0.21 -1.51 -23.35
CA VAL A 831 0.29 -2.79 -24.05
C VAL A 831 0.67 -3.89 -23.04
N ARG A 832 -0.24 -4.82 -22.84
CA ARG A 832 -0.12 -5.98 -21.93
C ARG A 832 -0.29 -7.31 -22.66
N ARG A 833 -1.00 -7.28 -23.78
CA ARG A 833 -1.28 -8.43 -24.65
C ARG A 833 -0.88 -8.14 -26.09
N ALA A 834 -0.76 -9.18 -26.87
CA ALA A 834 -0.38 -9.08 -28.29
C ALA A 834 -1.41 -8.33 -29.15
N ASP A 835 -2.66 -8.29 -28.72
CA ASP A 835 -3.78 -7.62 -29.39
C ASP A 835 -4.10 -6.23 -28.85
N ASP A 836 -3.43 -5.80 -27.75
CA ASP A 836 -3.65 -4.47 -27.19
C ASP A 836 -3.19 -3.38 -28.15
N ARG A 837 -3.93 -2.28 -28.15
CA ARG A 837 -3.59 -1.03 -28.84
C ARG A 837 -3.79 0.14 -27.91
N GLY A 838 -2.87 1.11 -27.96
CA GLY A 838 -2.98 2.25 -27.07
C GLY A 838 -2.38 3.54 -27.60
N VAL A 839 -2.93 4.66 -27.14
CA VAL A 839 -2.44 6.00 -27.46
C VAL A 839 -1.97 6.69 -26.20
N PHE A 840 -0.77 7.26 -26.28
CA PHE A 840 -0.20 8.11 -25.24
C PHE A 840 -0.27 9.56 -25.67
N VAL A 841 -0.96 10.40 -24.94
CA VAL A 841 -1.12 11.84 -25.22
C VAL A 841 -0.50 12.67 -24.12
N LEU A 842 0.30 13.65 -24.50
CA LEU A 842 0.84 14.65 -23.57
C LEU A 842 0.30 16.05 -23.97
N LEU A 843 -0.43 16.69 -23.05
CA LEU A 843 -0.98 18.05 -23.24
C LEU A 843 0.03 19.17 -22.93
N ASP A 844 1.32 18.87 -22.95
CA ASP A 844 2.37 19.85 -22.65
C ASP A 844 3.30 19.98 -23.87
N PRO A 845 3.26 21.11 -24.60
CA PRO A 845 4.11 21.34 -25.77
C PRO A 845 5.61 21.39 -25.45
N LEU A 846 5.95 21.54 -24.15
CA LEU A 846 7.34 21.72 -23.71
C LEU A 846 8.08 20.40 -23.44
N LEU A 847 7.63 19.27 -23.98
CA LEU A 847 8.38 18.01 -23.89
C LEU A 847 9.74 18.16 -24.61
N PRO A 848 10.86 18.13 -23.88
CA PRO A 848 12.18 18.20 -24.51
C PRO A 848 12.50 16.92 -25.30
N SER A 849 13.17 17.07 -26.44
CA SER A 849 13.56 15.91 -27.29
C SER A 849 14.44 14.89 -26.56
N ARG A 850 15.27 15.32 -25.60
CA ARG A 850 16.10 14.45 -24.78
C ARG A 850 15.32 13.50 -23.85
N LEU A 851 13.99 13.72 -23.68
CA LEU A 851 13.12 12.81 -22.92
C LEU A 851 12.43 11.75 -23.79
N THR A 852 12.51 11.85 -25.11
CA THR A 852 11.83 10.91 -26.01
C THR A 852 12.41 9.49 -25.96
N GLY A 853 13.61 9.31 -25.43
CA GLY A 853 14.20 7.99 -25.14
C GLY A 853 13.46 7.19 -24.04
N ALA A 854 12.49 7.81 -23.34
CA ALA A 854 11.58 7.12 -22.46
C ALA A 854 10.66 6.13 -23.20
N PHE A 855 10.44 6.35 -24.47
CA PHE A 855 9.54 5.54 -25.29
C PHE A 855 10.29 4.45 -26.06
N PRO A 856 9.63 3.35 -26.44
CA PRO A 856 10.28 2.27 -27.16
C PRO A 856 10.87 2.71 -28.50
N PRO A 857 11.99 2.13 -28.95
CA PRO A 857 12.56 2.41 -30.24
C PRO A 857 11.56 2.15 -31.39
N GLY A 858 11.57 3.02 -32.38
CA GLY A 858 10.70 2.92 -33.55
C GLY A 858 9.29 3.51 -33.39
N VAL A 859 8.88 3.92 -32.19
CA VAL A 859 7.62 4.64 -32.01
C VAL A 859 7.86 6.14 -32.19
N ALA A 860 7.20 6.72 -33.19
CA ALA A 860 7.31 8.14 -33.49
C ALA A 860 6.58 9.00 -32.45
N VAL A 861 7.23 10.10 -32.01
CA VAL A 861 6.59 11.12 -31.18
C VAL A 861 6.09 12.24 -32.10
N GLU A 862 4.77 12.26 -32.32
CA GLU A 862 4.11 13.19 -33.23
C GLU A 862 3.71 14.47 -32.49
N ARG A 863 4.05 15.64 -33.03
CA ARG A 863 3.62 16.96 -32.49
C ARG A 863 2.49 17.48 -33.35
N VAL A 864 1.29 17.57 -32.75
CA VAL A 864 0.04 17.85 -33.49
C VAL A 864 -0.83 18.85 -32.75
N GLY A 865 -1.81 19.42 -33.43
CA GLY A 865 -2.87 20.18 -32.78
C GLY A 865 -3.91 19.28 -32.08
N LEU A 866 -4.71 19.83 -31.17
CA LEU A 866 -5.71 19.06 -30.44
C LEU A 866 -6.71 18.36 -31.40
N LYS A 867 -7.20 19.07 -32.41
CA LYS A 867 -8.12 18.52 -33.40
C LYS A 867 -7.55 17.30 -34.13
N GLU A 868 -6.29 17.38 -34.50
CA GLU A 868 -5.56 16.29 -35.16
C GLU A 868 -5.32 15.12 -34.20
N ALA A 869 -4.98 15.42 -32.93
CA ALA A 869 -4.82 14.41 -31.89
C ALA A 869 -6.13 13.62 -31.66
N VAL A 870 -7.27 14.31 -31.53
CA VAL A 870 -8.59 13.68 -31.35
C VAL A 870 -8.92 12.77 -32.55
N ALA A 871 -8.70 13.25 -33.78
CA ALA A 871 -8.92 12.45 -34.97
C ALA A 871 -8.00 11.22 -35.03
N ALA A 872 -6.73 11.38 -34.66
CA ALA A 872 -5.75 10.29 -34.63
C ALA A 872 -6.11 9.21 -33.58
N VAL A 873 -6.57 9.64 -32.38
CA VAL A 873 -7.06 8.73 -31.33
C VAL A 873 -8.24 7.91 -31.81
N GLY A 874 -9.27 8.57 -32.35
CA GLY A 874 -10.47 7.91 -32.85
C GLY A 874 -10.16 6.93 -34.00
N ALA A 875 -9.37 7.35 -34.97
CA ALA A 875 -8.97 6.50 -36.09
C ALA A 875 -8.12 5.28 -35.66
N PHE A 876 -7.17 5.49 -34.73
CA PHE A 876 -6.27 4.41 -34.30
C PHE A 876 -6.96 3.40 -33.39
N LEU A 877 -7.81 3.83 -32.47
CA LEU A 877 -8.50 2.95 -31.52
C LEU A 877 -9.81 2.35 -32.11
N GLY A 878 -10.43 3.01 -33.09
CA GLY A 878 -11.60 2.52 -33.80
C GLY A 878 -11.30 1.50 -34.91
N ALA A 879 -10.03 1.34 -35.33
CA ALA A 879 -9.63 0.34 -36.35
C ALA A 879 -9.59 -1.07 -35.72
N PRO A 880 -10.01 -2.13 -36.46
CA PRO A 880 -9.89 -3.51 -35.98
C PRO A 880 -8.43 -3.88 -35.69
N SER A 881 -8.22 -4.72 -34.67
CA SER A 881 -6.87 -5.20 -34.31
C SER A 881 -6.23 -5.98 -35.48
N PRO A 882 -4.90 -5.83 -35.72
CA PRO A 882 -4.21 -6.54 -36.78
C PRO A 882 -4.36 -8.08 -36.73
N THR A 883 -4.52 -8.63 -35.52
CA THR A 883 -4.75 -10.06 -35.28
C THR A 883 -6.17 -10.52 -35.59
N ALA A 884 -7.17 -9.64 -35.55
CA ALA A 884 -8.53 -9.98 -35.91
C ALA A 884 -8.72 -10.24 -37.43
N ALA A 885 -7.81 -9.73 -38.27
CA ALA A 885 -7.83 -9.94 -39.71
C ALA A 885 -7.30 -11.33 -40.14
N ALA A 886 -6.68 -12.10 -39.26
CA ALA A 886 -6.09 -13.41 -39.52
C ALA A 886 -6.92 -14.60 -38.98
N LEU A 887 -7.99 -14.35 -38.22
CA LEU A 887 -8.85 -15.39 -37.65
C LEU A 887 -10.22 -15.38 -38.38
N THR A 888 -10.36 -16.18 -39.37
CA THR A 888 -11.68 -16.59 -39.93
C THR A 888 -12.55 -17.22 -38.84
N PRO A 889 -13.84 -16.91 -38.73
CA PRO A 889 -14.64 -17.38 -37.62
C PRO A 889 -14.91 -18.87 -37.73
N HIS A 890 -14.20 -19.69 -36.98
CA HIS A 890 -14.67 -21.04 -36.69
C HIS A 890 -15.86 -20.94 -35.71
N ARG A 891 -17.04 -21.20 -36.22
CA ARG A 891 -18.28 -21.41 -35.46
C ARG A 891 -18.01 -22.48 -34.40
N PHE A 892 -18.03 -22.12 -33.15
CA PHE A 892 -18.20 -23.06 -32.04
C PHE A 892 -19.67 -23.49 -32.00
N ALA A 893 -19.92 -24.71 -32.44
CA ALA A 893 -21.17 -25.41 -32.16
C ALA A 893 -21.20 -25.77 -30.67
N ALA A 894 -22.21 -25.26 -29.99
CA ALA A 894 -22.52 -25.67 -28.62
C ALA A 894 -22.94 -27.15 -28.60
N GLY A 895 -22.16 -28.00 -27.96
CA GLY A 895 -22.57 -29.36 -27.59
C GLY A 895 -23.32 -29.34 -26.26
N PRO A 896 -24.30 -30.22 -26.04
CA PRO A 896 -25.12 -30.22 -24.86
C PRO A 896 -24.38 -30.74 -23.60
N PRO A 897 -24.79 -30.37 -22.37
CA PRO A 897 -24.17 -30.84 -21.16
C PRO A 897 -24.54 -32.29 -20.87
N SER A 898 -23.54 -33.10 -20.51
CA SER A 898 -23.75 -34.46 -19.99
C SER A 898 -24.01 -34.45 -18.50
N PRO A 899 -24.83 -35.38 -18.00
CA PRO A 899 -25.31 -35.32 -16.61
C PRO A 899 -24.32 -35.87 -15.59
N ALA A 900 -24.45 -35.38 -14.37
CA ALA A 900 -23.76 -35.81 -13.21
C ALA A 900 -24.07 -37.25 -12.81
N SER A 901 -23.06 -37.99 -12.38
CA SER A 901 -23.25 -39.13 -11.47
C SER A 901 -21.92 -39.48 -10.78
N GLY A 902 -21.99 -39.55 -9.44
CA GLY A 902 -21.00 -40.16 -8.57
C GLY A 902 -20.35 -39.27 -7.58
#